data_c72081d793e6ef0edcb78e24fda44130
#
_entry.id   c72081d793e6ef0edcb78e24fda44130
#
_cell.length_a   1.000
_cell.length_b   1.000
_cell.length_c   1.000
_cell.angle_alpha   90.00
_cell.angle_beta   90.00
_cell.angle_gamma   90.00
#
_symmetry.space_group_name_H-M   'P 1'
#
loop_
_entity.id
_entity.type
_entity.pdbx_description
1 polymer ?
#
loop_
_entity_poly.entity_id
_entity_poly.type
_entity_poly.pdbx_seq_one_letter_code
_entity_poly.pdbx_strand_id
1 'polypeptide(L)'
;LQATKTALSGVQAGQAAAMASATGDPNATGVSLSLTTQKSESQQHSESDTVSGSTLNAGNNLSVVATGKNRGDNRGDIVIAGSQLKAGGNTSLDAANDILLSGAANTQKTTGRNSSSGGGVGVSIGAGGNGAGISVFASVNAAKGSEKGNGTEWTETTTDSGKTVTINSGRDTVLNGAQVNGNKIIADVGHDLLISSQQDTSKYDSKQTSVAAGGSFTFGSMTGSGYIAASRDKMKSRFDSVAEQTGMFAGDGGFDITVGRHTQLEGAVIASTATPDKNHLDTGTLGFSDLHNEADYKVSHSGISLSGGGSFGDKFQGNMPGGMISAGGHSGHAEGTTQAAVAEGTITIRDRDNQKQNLANLSRDPVHANDSISPIFDKEKEQRRLQTVGLISDIGSQVADIARTQGELNALKAAQDKYGPVPADATEEQRQAYLAKLRDTPEYKKEQEKYGTGSDMQRGIQAATAALQGLAGGNLAGALAGASAPELAHLLKSTEKDPAVNAIAHAILGGAVAAMQGNNVAAGAAGAATGELAARAIAGMLYPGVKQSDLSEEQKQTISTLATVSAGLTGGLTGNSTASAAVGAQSGKNAVENNALSLPSGMVSYGQAVSSWNQYADANNLTPEQKQAGLDKIAKGELPEGANISKVIVDGYKDGVLIAGAWYLGPAASVGKVIGGGVIAEIANGTYQWFDLSQPGNENKNWDWKSSASAGITGMLAPGRTVGQNVGIAMGSAFFTDGPNAGAIGGAAAGAWAGGLFGEYAPGIVNSVTGKEIPGFVYDYWGGVASEFSSGFIKDLNKPKGSSEDKKK
;
A
#
# COMPACT_ATOMS: atom_id res chain seq x y z
N LEU A 1 -4.29 14.33 -18.44
CA LEU A 1 -5.09 13.25 -17.84
C LEU A 1 -6.44 13.75 -17.32
N GLN A 2 -6.53 14.90 -16.61
CA GLN A 2 -7.82 15.44 -16.15
C GLN A 2 -8.73 15.83 -17.32
N ALA A 3 -8.20 16.47 -18.34
CA ALA A 3 -8.94 16.78 -19.55
C ALA A 3 -9.47 15.51 -20.24
N THR A 4 -8.69 14.44 -20.25
CA THR A 4 -9.12 13.13 -20.78
C THR A 4 -10.29 12.57 -19.97
N LYS A 5 -10.22 12.62 -18.63
CA LYS A 5 -11.33 12.20 -17.77
C LYS A 5 -12.61 12.98 -18.04
N THR A 6 -12.49 14.28 -18.21
CA THR A 6 -13.64 15.14 -18.54
C THR A 6 -14.24 14.80 -19.90
N ALA A 7 -13.40 14.56 -20.91
CA ALA A 7 -13.88 14.13 -22.23
C ALA A 7 -14.59 12.76 -22.16
N LEU A 8 -14.03 11.81 -21.42
CA LEU A 8 -14.66 10.49 -21.21
C LEU A 8 -15.99 10.61 -20.46
N SER A 9 -16.10 11.52 -19.50
CA SER A 9 -17.38 11.79 -18.83
C SER A 9 -18.43 12.33 -19.80
N GLY A 10 -18.03 13.13 -20.78
CA GLY A 10 -18.91 13.57 -21.87
C GLY A 10 -19.40 12.40 -22.74
N VAL A 11 -18.53 11.45 -23.06
CA VAL A 11 -18.92 10.21 -23.77
C VAL A 11 -19.89 9.38 -22.95
N GLN A 12 -19.65 9.21 -21.66
CA GLN A 12 -20.56 8.49 -20.74
C GLN A 12 -21.94 9.16 -20.67
N ALA A 13 -21.99 10.49 -20.64
CA ALA A 13 -23.26 11.22 -20.68
C ALA A 13 -24.01 10.99 -22.01
N GLY A 14 -23.30 10.98 -23.14
CA GLY A 14 -23.88 10.62 -24.44
C GLY A 14 -24.42 9.20 -24.48
N GLN A 15 -23.69 8.24 -23.91
CA GLN A 15 -24.12 6.85 -23.79
C GLN A 15 -25.36 6.70 -22.89
N ALA A 16 -25.41 7.45 -21.77
CA ALA A 16 -26.59 7.46 -20.90
C ALA A 16 -27.85 7.95 -21.62
N ALA A 17 -27.72 9.00 -22.42
CA ALA A 17 -28.83 9.49 -23.27
C ALA A 17 -29.25 8.46 -24.35
N ALA A 18 -28.26 7.81 -24.98
CA ALA A 18 -28.55 6.74 -25.95
C ALA A 18 -29.20 5.52 -25.30
N MET A 19 -28.76 5.15 -24.09
CA MET A 19 -29.37 4.05 -23.31
C MET A 19 -30.82 4.39 -22.92
N ALA A 20 -31.06 5.59 -22.44
CA ALA A 20 -32.41 6.04 -22.11
C ALA A 20 -33.34 5.99 -23.32
N SER A 21 -32.87 6.40 -24.49
CA SER A 21 -33.62 6.28 -25.74
C SER A 21 -33.89 4.84 -26.14
N ALA A 22 -32.87 3.95 -26.07
CA ALA A 22 -32.99 2.54 -26.45
C ALA A 22 -33.89 1.75 -25.49
N THR A 23 -33.95 2.12 -24.21
CA THR A 23 -34.77 1.46 -23.20
C THR A 23 -36.15 2.10 -23.01
N GLY A 24 -36.42 3.23 -23.65
CA GLY A 24 -37.63 4.03 -23.46
C GLY A 24 -37.69 4.76 -22.11
N ASP A 25 -36.53 5.01 -21.50
CA ASP A 25 -36.42 5.70 -20.21
C ASP A 25 -36.89 7.16 -20.35
N PRO A 26 -37.80 7.64 -19.47
CA PRO A 26 -38.30 9.00 -19.50
C PRO A 26 -37.25 10.06 -19.19
N ASN A 27 -36.05 9.71 -18.69
CA ASN A 27 -35.02 10.66 -18.24
C ASN A 27 -33.92 10.94 -19.27
N ALA A 28 -34.20 10.87 -20.56
CA ALA A 28 -33.23 11.03 -21.65
C ALA A 28 -32.58 12.43 -21.71
N THR A 29 -33.28 13.50 -21.29
CA THR A 29 -32.77 14.88 -21.23
C THR A 29 -33.29 15.57 -19.98
N GLY A 30 -32.44 16.36 -19.32
CA GLY A 30 -32.90 17.01 -18.12
C GLY A 30 -32.01 18.14 -17.60
N VAL A 31 -32.55 18.86 -16.63
CA VAL A 31 -31.86 19.90 -15.86
C VAL A 31 -31.56 19.36 -14.48
N SER A 32 -30.31 19.52 -14.04
CA SER A 32 -29.89 19.14 -12.70
C SER A 32 -29.56 20.37 -11.85
N LEU A 33 -30.01 20.35 -10.61
CA LEU A 33 -29.64 21.31 -9.58
C LEU A 33 -28.91 20.54 -8.49
N SER A 34 -27.68 20.95 -8.18
CA SER A 34 -26.90 20.34 -7.11
C SER A 34 -26.44 21.37 -6.09
N LEU A 35 -26.47 20.98 -4.84
CA LEU A 35 -25.86 21.70 -3.73
C LEU A 35 -24.68 20.86 -3.25
N THR A 36 -23.48 21.43 -3.36
CA THR A 36 -22.26 20.78 -2.87
C THR A 36 -21.65 21.60 -1.76
N THR A 37 -21.22 20.94 -0.72
CA THR A 37 -20.45 21.54 0.36
C THR A 37 -19.09 20.87 0.43
N GLN A 38 -18.06 21.67 0.60
CA GLN A 38 -16.72 21.16 0.82
C GLN A 38 -16.04 21.96 1.91
N LYS A 39 -15.52 21.26 2.90
CA LYS A 39 -14.64 21.80 3.91
C LYS A 39 -13.26 21.21 3.71
N SER A 40 -12.26 22.04 3.60
CA SER A 40 -10.87 21.64 3.60
C SER A 40 -10.11 22.43 4.65
N GLU A 41 -9.26 21.72 5.38
CA GLU A 41 -8.38 22.30 6.39
C GLU A 41 -6.98 21.77 6.12
N SER A 42 -6.03 22.66 5.99
CA SER A 42 -4.63 22.35 5.84
C SER A 42 -3.83 23.15 6.84
N GLN A 43 -3.03 22.46 7.63
CA GLN A 43 -2.11 23.07 8.57
C GLN A 43 -0.71 22.60 8.21
N GLN A 44 0.18 23.54 7.98
CA GLN A 44 1.60 23.27 7.77
C GLN A 44 2.39 24.13 8.73
N HIS A 45 3.27 23.51 9.44
CA HIS A 45 4.23 24.18 10.29
C HIS A 45 5.63 23.85 9.78
N SER A 46 6.38 24.89 9.45
CA SER A 46 7.77 24.77 9.02
C SER A 46 8.64 25.62 9.94
N GLU A 47 9.67 25.00 10.48
CA GLU A 47 10.66 25.62 11.33
C GLU A 47 12.03 25.43 10.67
N SER A 48 12.76 26.50 10.50
CA SER A 48 14.10 26.48 9.92
C SER A 48 15.03 27.34 10.73
N ASP A 49 16.08 26.72 11.26
CA ASP A 49 17.16 27.38 11.94
C ASP A 49 18.39 27.37 11.03
N THR A 50 18.81 28.54 10.62
CA THR A 50 19.99 28.72 9.76
C THR A 50 21.06 29.49 10.52
N VAL A 51 22.24 28.92 10.58
CA VAL A 51 23.38 29.55 11.20
C VAL A 51 24.24 30.31 10.17
N SER A 52 24.43 31.57 10.38
CA SER A 52 25.36 32.38 9.60
C SER A 52 26.62 32.56 10.41
N GLY A 53 27.70 31.89 10.01
CA GLY A 53 28.99 32.02 10.65
C GLY A 53 29.69 33.31 10.32
N SER A 54 30.83 33.55 11.01
CA SER A 54 31.68 34.70 10.77
C SER A 54 32.81 34.38 9.78
N THR A 55 33.31 35.38 9.11
CA THR A 55 34.50 35.27 8.26
C THR A 55 35.58 36.19 8.77
N LEU A 56 36.73 35.61 9.09
CA LEU A 56 37.97 36.34 9.36
C LEU A 56 38.87 36.20 8.14
N ASN A 57 39.25 37.31 7.54
CA ASN A 57 40.10 37.32 6.36
C ASN A 57 41.32 38.22 6.58
N ALA A 58 42.49 37.63 6.61
CA ALA A 58 43.75 38.33 6.73
C ALA A 58 44.57 38.25 5.44
N GLY A 59 45.01 39.34 4.94
CA GLY A 59 45.88 39.39 3.75
C GLY A 59 47.21 38.66 3.92
N ASN A 60 47.69 38.54 5.15
CA ASN A 60 48.94 37.86 5.48
C ASN A 60 48.69 36.83 6.61
N ASN A 61 48.96 37.17 7.87
CA ASN A 61 48.88 36.22 8.99
C ASN A 61 47.60 36.42 9.82
N LEU A 62 47.03 35.34 10.30
CA LEU A 62 45.90 35.30 11.23
C LEU A 62 46.35 34.59 12.52
N SER A 63 46.14 35.22 13.65
CA SER A 63 46.44 34.62 14.95
C SER A 63 45.24 34.73 15.89
N VAL A 64 44.84 33.62 16.47
CA VAL A 64 43.79 33.54 17.49
C VAL A 64 44.41 32.93 18.73
N VAL A 65 44.36 33.66 19.86
CA VAL A 65 44.99 33.26 21.11
C VAL A 65 44.02 33.32 22.26
N ALA A 66 43.88 32.21 22.99
CA ALA A 66 43.08 32.12 24.21
C ALA A 66 44.00 31.82 25.41
N THR A 67 44.27 32.83 26.26
CA THR A 67 45.33 32.76 27.27
C THR A 67 44.89 32.10 28.59
N GLY A 68 43.62 31.93 28.87
CA GLY A 68 43.16 31.28 30.10
C GLY A 68 43.49 31.97 31.41
N LYS A 69 43.84 33.23 31.39
CA LYS A 69 44.40 33.96 32.58
C LYS A 69 43.42 34.12 33.75
N ASN A 70 42.12 33.89 33.54
CA ASN A 70 41.13 34.01 34.60
C ASN A 70 40.52 32.65 34.92
N ARG A 71 40.58 32.28 36.21
CA ARG A 71 40.18 30.96 36.72
C ARG A 71 38.70 30.60 36.46
N GLY A 72 38.46 29.42 35.96
CA GLY A 72 37.16 28.80 35.78
C GLY A 72 37.23 27.67 34.73
N ASP A 73 36.36 26.70 34.80
CA ASP A 73 36.24 25.64 33.79
C ASP A 73 35.94 26.25 32.42
N ASN A 74 36.58 25.71 31.35
CA ASN A 74 36.47 26.16 29.97
C ASN A 74 37.06 27.55 29.67
N ARG A 75 38.01 28.00 30.43
CA ARG A 75 38.76 29.24 30.16
C ARG A 75 40.06 28.95 29.40
N GLY A 76 40.30 29.74 28.39
CA GLY A 76 41.42 29.54 27.47
C GLY A 76 41.08 28.60 26.31
N ASP A 77 39.80 28.48 25.98
CA ASP A 77 39.30 27.71 24.82
C ASP A 77 39.17 28.60 23.60
N ILE A 78 39.47 28.03 22.44
CA ILE A 78 39.06 28.55 21.15
C ILE A 78 37.87 27.74 20.63
N VAL A 79 36.74 28.39 20.41
CA VAL A 79 35.53 27.76 19.88
C VAL A 79 35.10 28.49 18.62
N ILE A 80 35.12 27.81 17.50
CA ILE A 80 34.72 28.33 16.19
C ILE A 80 33.72 27.38 15.58
N ALA A 81 32.54 27.89 15.24
CA ALA A 81 31.46 27.08 14.68
C ALA A 81 30.93 27.69 13.37
N GLY A 82 30.87 26.90 12.32
CA GLY A 82 30.30 27.27 11.02
C GLY A 82 30.93 28.50 10.38
N SER A 83 32.18 28.78 10.70
CA SER A 83 32.85 30.01 10.35
C SER A 83 34.06 29.78 9.45
N GLN A 84 34.52 30.82 8.79
CA GLN A 84 35.65 30.76 7.86
C GLN A 84 36.81 31.63 8.33
N LEU A 85 38.00 31.06 8.43
CA LEU A 85 39.23 31.72 8.68
C LEU A 85 40.12 31.63 7.43
N LYS A 86 40.48 32.75 6.86
CA LYS A 86 41.33 32.82 5.67
C LYS A 86 42.56 33.69 5.96
N ALA A 87 43.73 33.15 5.64
CA ALA A 87 45.01 33.89 5.74
C ALA A 87 45.81 33.66 4.47
N GLY A 88 46.31 34.75 3.87
CA GLY A 88 47.26 34.66 2.76
C GLY A 88 48.61 34.11 3.15
N GLY A 89 48.96 34.23 4.43
CA GLY A 89 50.19 33.73 5.04
C GLY A 89 49.93 32.58 6.02
N ASN A 90 50.36 32.74 7.27
CA ASN A 90 50.23 31.73 8.32
C ASN A 90 48.95 31.92 9.14
N THR A 91 48.37 30.82 9.60
CA THR A 91 47.33 30.84 10.62
C THR A 91 47.83 30.17 11.89
N SER A 92 47.62 30.80 13.04
CA SER A 92 47.96 30.25 14.35
C SER A 92 46.74 30.25 15.24
N LEU A 93 46.38 29.07 15.77
CA LEU A 93 45.40 28.88 16.82
C LEU A 93 46.13 28.39 18.07
N ASP A 94 46.12 29.19 19.12
CA ASP A 94 46.87 28.91 20.35
C ASP A 94 45.92 29.03 21.56
N ALA A 95 45.54 27.93 22.13
CA ALA A 95 44.65 27.83 23.28
C ALA A 95 45.36 27.27 24.50
N ALA A 96 45.19 27.93 25.61
CA ALA A 96 45.70 27.42 26.89
C ALA A 96 45.03 26.13 27.32
N ASN A 97 43.80 25.87 26.85
CA ASN A 97 43.00 24.68 27.13
C ASN A 97 42.60 23.97 25.82
N ASP A 98 41.39 24.12 25.36
CA ASP A 98 40.84 23.37 24.22
C ASP A 98 40.72 24.21 22.95
N ILE A 99 40.81 23.53 21.82
CA ILE A 99 40.43 24.08 20.51
C ILE A 99 39.27 23.23 19.98
N LEU A 100 38.12 23.85 19.74
CA LEU A 100 36.95 23.24 19.12
C LEU A 100 36.64 23.98 17.82
N LEU A 101 36.84 23.29 16.72
CA LEU A 101 36.37 23.70 15.39
C LEU A 101 35.22 22.81 14.99
N SER A 102 34.05 23.35 14.86
CA SER A 102 32.85 22.56 14.61
C SER A 102 32.02 23.10 13.46
N GLY A 103 31.31 22.24 12.80
CA GLY A 103 30.23 22.65 11.89
C GLY A 103 29.06 23.26 12.65
N ALA A 104 28.32 24.11 11.97
CA ALA A 104 27.05 24.65 12.46
C ALA A 104 25.89 23.95 11.77
N ALA A 105 24.95 23.50 12.56
CA ALA A 105 23.78 22.82 12.06
C ALA A 105 22.74 23.80 11.52
N ASN A 106 22.40 23.67 10.25
CA ASN A 106 21.21 24.26 9.66
C ASN A 106 20.10 23.21 9.70
N THR A 107 19.10 23.44 10.52
CA THR A 107 18.02 22.46 10.71
C THR A 107 16.75 22.92 10.04
N GLN A 108 16.04 21.96 9.47
CA GLN A 108 14.74 22.17 8.88
C GLN A 108 13.78 21.11 9.40
N LYS A 109 12.62 21.55 9.87
CA LYS A 109 11.56 20.68 10.37
C LYS A 109 10.24 21.10 9.77
N THR A 110 9.53 20.16 9.19
CA THR A 110 8.21 20.37 8.60
C THR A 110 7.24 19.37 9.18
N THR A 111 6.11 19.85 9.63
CA THR A 111 4.96 19.00 9.98
C THR A 111 3.74 19.54 9.27
N GLY A 112 3.00 18.66 8.62
CA GLY A 112 1.80 19.00 7.89
C GLY A 112 0.66 18.06 8.23
N ARG A 113 -0.53 18.60 8.27
CA ARG A 113 -1.78 17.83 8.33
C ARG A 113 -2.77 18.47 7.38
N ASN A 114 -3.47 17.62 6.65
CA ASN A 114 -4.59 18.06 5.86
C ASN A 114 -5.81 17.18 6.12
N SER A 115 -6.96 17.76 6.05
CA SER A 115 -8.22 17.04 6.05
C SER A 115 -9.18 17.75 5.12
N SER A 116 -9.91 16.99 4.37
CA SER A 116 -11.01 17.50 3.59
C SER A 116 -12.21 16.59 3.73
N SER A 117 -13.37 17.17 3.79
CA SER A 117 -14.62 16.45 3.75
C SER A 117 -15.61 17.26 2.93
N GLY A 118 -16.37 16.58 2.13
CA GLY A 118 -17.38 17.21 1.30
C GLY A 118 -18.55 16.29 1.05
N GLY A 119 -19.62 16.86 0.62
CA GLY A 119 -20.80 16.10 0.22
C GLY A 119 -21.64 16.97 -0.72
N GLY A 120 -22.40 16.32 -1.53
CA GLY A 120 -23.31 16.95 -2.44
C GLY A 120 -24.64 16.22 -2.48
N VAL A 121 -25.70 16.96 -2.59
CA VAL A 121 -27.02 16.43 -2.91
C VAL A 121 -27.57 17.19 -4.11
N GLY A 122 -28.25 16.50 -4.97
CA GLY A 122 -28.82 17.14 -6.13
C GLY A 122 -30.07 16.45 -6.60
N VAL A 123 -30.85 17.20 -7.36
CA VAL A 123 -32.06 16.72 -8.02
C VAL A 123 -31.93 17.05 -9.50
N SER A 124 -32.17 16.08 -10.33
CA SER A 124 -32.32 16.31 -11.77
C SER A 124 -33.72 15.95 -12.22
N ILE A 125 -34.28 16.78 -13.08
CA ILE A 125 -35.56 16.52 -13.71
C ILE A 125 -35.29 16.25 -15.18
N GLY A 126 -35.61 15.05 -15.63
CA GLY A 126 -35.42 14.64 -17.01
C GLY A 126 -36.76 14.44 -17.70
N ALA A 127 -36.77 14.68 -19.00
CA ALA A 127 -37.91 14.38 -19.85
C ALA A 127 -37.46 13.50 -21.02
N GLY A 128 -38.15 12.40 -21.24
CA GLY A 128 -37.94 11.49 -22.35
C GLY A 128 -39.21 11.11 -23.07
N GLY A 129 -39.12 10.16 -23.98
CA GLY A 129 -40.23 9.77 -24.84
C GLY A 129 -41.52 9.37 -24.13
N ASN A 130 -41.47 8.98 -22.87
CA ASN A 130 -42.63 8.51 -22.09
C ASN A 130 -42.97 9.35 -20.84
N GLY A 131 -42.42 10.53 -20.67
CA GLY A 131 -42.76 11.40 -19.54
C GLY A 131 -41.55 12.06 -18.86
N ALA A 132 -41.83 12.76 -17.77
CA ALA A 132 -40.81 13.38 -16.93
C ALA A 132 -40.42 12.50 -15.74
N GLY A 133 -39.13 12.34 -15.48
CA GLY A 133 -38.60 11.63 -14.33
C GLY A 133 -37.79 12.54 -13.40
N ILE A 134 -37.72 12.18 -12.14
CA ILE A 134 -36.94 12.87 -11.11
C ILE A 134 -35.84 11.95 -10.63
N SER A 135 -34.60 12.39 -10.74
CA SER A 135 -33.46 11.69 -10.17
C SER A 135 -32.91 12.48 -9.00
N VAL A 136 -32.59 11.80 -7.94
CA VAL A 136 -31.86 12.35 -6.79
C VAL A 136 -30.48 11.73 -6.73
N PHE A 137 -29.48 12.52 -6.38
CA PHE A 137 -28.13 12.00 -6.16
C PHE A 137 -27.54 12.55 -4.88
N ALA A 138 -26.67 11.78 -4.27
CA ALA A 138 -25.89 12.18 -3.12
C ALA A 138 -24.47 11.69 -3.26
N SER A 139 -23.50 12.46 -2.82
CA SER A 139 -22.10 12.07 -2.76
C SER A 139 -21.46 12.55 -1.47
N VAL A 140 -20.49 11.82 -1.00
CA VAL A 140 -19.63 12.17 0.13
C VAL A 140 -18.19 11.86 -0.22
N ASN A 141 -17.29 12.71 0.22
CA ASN A 141 -15.86 12.49 0.09
C ASN A 141 -15.14 12.94 1.35
N ALA A 142 -14.10 12.24 1.68
CA ALA A 142 -13.21 12.59 2.78
C ALA A 142 -11.77 12.22 2.41
N ALA A 143 -10.84 13.10 2.77
CA ALA A 143 -9.43 12.82 2.65
C ALA A 143 -8.69 13.32 3.87
N LYS A 144 -7.63 12.63 4.24
CA LYS A 144 -6.77 12.98 5.36
C LYS A 144 -5.34 12.65 5.03
N GLY A 145 -4.46 13.57 5.36
CA GLY A 145 -3.03 13.40 5.18
C GLY A 145 -2.23 13.93 6.36
N SER A 146 -1.05 13.40 6.49
CA SER A 146 -0.04 13.89 7.41
C SER A 146 1.34 13.78 6.76
N GLU A 147 2.19 14.74 7.07
CA GLU A 147 3.59 14.70 6.68
C GLU A 147 4.48 15.13 7.84
N LYS A 148 5.64 14.54 7.92
CA LYS A 148 6.73 14.95 8.81
C LYS A 148 8.03 14.88 8.04
N GLY A 149 8.79 15.97 8.11
CA GLY A 149 10.11 16.05 7.54
C GLY A 149 11.05 16.71 8.52
N ASN A 150 12.26 16.23 8.63
CA ASN A 150 13.34 16.91 9.30
C ASN A 150 14.64 16.67 8.56
N GLY A 151 15.50 17.67 8.57
CA GLY A 151 16.80 17.61 7.95
C GLY A 151 17.81 18.47 8.71
N THR A 152 19.05 18.10 8.56
CA THR A 152 20.19 18.85 9.07
C THR A 152 21.24 18.91 7.98
N GLU A 153 21.61 20.10 7.58
CA GLU A 153 22.77 20.37 6.73
C GLU A 153 23.83 21.07 7.57
N TRP A 154 25.06 20.65 7.43
CA TRP A 154 26.15 21.22 8.18
C TRP A 154 26.89 22.30 7.37
N THR A 155 27.06 23.46 7.97
CA THR A 155 28.03 24.46 7.48
C THR A 155 29.34 24.21 8.17
N GLU A 156 30.32 23.72 7.42
CA GLU A 156 31.63 23.41 7.94
C GLU A 156 32.36 24.67 8.39
N THR A 157 33.18 24.56 9.46
CA THR A 157 34.21 25.53 9.77
C THR A 157 35.40 25.27 8.88
N THR A 158 35.92 26.28 8.23
CA THR A 158 37.11 26.17 7.39
C THR A 158 38.22 27.10 7.88
N THR A 159 39.43 26.58 7.88
CA THR A 159 40.65 27.37 8.09
C THR A 159 41.54 27.19 6.86
N ASP A 160 41.64 28.23 6.05
CA ASP A 160 42.43 28.24 4.81
C ASP A 160 43.63 29.14 4.95
N SER A 161 44.81 28.56 4.90
CA SER A 161 46.09 29.27 5.03
C SER A 161 46.95 29.07 3.80
N GLY A 162 47.46 30.14 3.26
CA GLY A 162 48.38 30.10 2.11
C GLY A 162 49.73 29.46 2.45
N LYS A 163 50.12 29.46 3.73
CA LYS A 163 51.39 28.88 4.19
C LYS A 163 51.16 27.84 5.30
N THR A 164 51.50 28.13 6.52
CA THR A 164 51.47 27.18 7.63
C THR A 164 50.26 27.42 8.53
N VAL A 165 49.57 26.37 8.89
CA VAL A 165 48.62 26.36 10.01
C VAL A 165 49.29 25.74 11.22
N THR A 166 49.29 26.46 12.33
CA THR A 166 49.78 25.99 13.62
C THR A 166 48.63 25.90 14.60
N ILE A 167 48.44 24.74 15.22
CA ILE A 167 47.42 24.45 16.20
C ILE A 167 48.12 24.05 17.51
N ASN A 168 47.89 24.79 18.56
CA ASN A 168 48.39 24.50 19.90
C ASN A 168 47.22 24.45 20.88
N SER A 169 47.02 23.33 21.55
CA SER A 169 46.07 23.22 22.65
C SER A 169 46.72 22.62 23.90
N GLY A 170 46.44 23.22 25.04
CA GLY A 170 46.96 22.71 26.31
C GLY A 170 46.31 21.38 26.72
N ARG A 171 45.09 21.15 26.26
CA ARG A 171 44.36 19.88 26.49
C ARG A 171 43.93 19.22 25.17
N ASP A 172 42.76 19.49 24.71
CA ASP A 172 42.21 18.75 23.55
C ASP A 172 42.04 19.63 22.31
N THR A 173 42.17 19.02 21.17
CA THR A 173 41.75 19.61 19.88
C THR A 173 40.69 18.75 19.26
N VAL A 174 39.53 19.35 18.95
CA VAL A 174 38.36 18.68 18.36
C VAL A 174 38.04 19.38 17.05
N LEU A 175 38.06 18.63 15.97
CA LEU A 175 37.53 19.00 14.67
C LEU A 175 36.30 18.13 14.40
N ASN A 176 35.11 18.72 14.44
CA ASN A 176 33.86 18.03 14.23
C ASN A 176 33.03 18.82 13.21
N GLY A 177 33.14 18.48 11.96
CA GLY A 177 32.60 19.27 10.85
C GLY A 177 33.50 20.49 10.56
N ALA A 178 34.78 20.27 10.40
CA ALA A 178 35.76 21.33 10.13
C ALA A 178 36.85 20.84 9.18
N GLN A 179 37.34 21.76 8.38
CA GLN A 179 38.47 21.52 7.48
C GLN A 179 39.61 22.52 7.81
N VAL A 180 40.77 22.00 8.02
CA VAL A 180 41.98 22.76 8.21
C VAL A 180 42.90 22.57 7.02
N ASN A 181 43.08 23.63 6.23
CA ASN A 181 43.83 23.62 4.98
C ASN A 181 45.06 24.54 5.10
N GLY A 182 46.21 24.03 4.74
CA GLY A 182 47.45 24.80 4.70
C GLY A 182 48.54 24.09 3.94
N ASN A 183 49.51 24.82 3.40
CA ASN A 183 50.64 24.18 2.73
C ASN A 183 51.39 23.24 3.71
N LYS A 184 51.53 23.66 4.98
CA LYS A 184 52.03 22.83 6.08
C LYS A 184 51.09 22.94 7.27
N ILE A 185 50.88 21.83 7.98
CA ILE A 185 50.12 21.78 9.22
C ILE A 185 51.01 21.31 10.35
N ILE A 186 51.09 22.10 11.42
CA ILE A 186 51.76 21.76 12.65
C ILE A 186 50.71 21.76 13.76
N ALA A 187 50.58 20.66 14.49
CA ALA A 187 49.69 20.56 15.63
C ALA A 187 50.43 20.00 16.85
N ASP A 188 50.27 20.67 17.97
CA ASP A 188 50.71 20.20 19.29
C ASP A 188 49.48 20.19 20.21
N VAL A 189 49.01 18.96 20.50
CA VAL A 189 47.82 18.70 21.29
C VAL A 189 48.21 18.07 22.61
N GLY A 190 47.91 18.73 23.70
CA GLY A 190 48.33 18.28 25.04
C GLY A 190 47.73 16.95 25.47
N HIS A 191 46.50 16.69 25.17
CA HIS A 191 45.82 15.41 25.49
C HIS A 191 45.31 14.69 24.24
N ASP A 192 44.06 14.93 23.85
CA ASP A 192 43.41 14.15 22.83
C ASP A 192 43.13 14.98 21.57
N LEU A 193 43.27 14.34 20.41
CA LEU A 193 42.87 14.85 19.12
C LEU A 193 41.70 14.02 18.59
N LEU A 194 40.54 14.64 18.44
CA LEU A 194 39.37 14.03 17.82
C LEU A 194 39.08 14.74 16.48
N ILE A 195 39.06 13.99 15.41
CA ILE A 195 38.63 14.45 14.10
C ILE A 195 37.46 13.59 13.65
N SER A 196 36.30 14.19 13.49
CA SER A 196 35.06 13.52 13.21
C SER A 196 34.25 14.23 12.13
N SER A 197 33.87 13.54 11.11
CA SER A 197 32.96 14.06 10.07
C SER A 197 31.53 14.07 10.54
N GLN A 198 30.77 15.02 10.02
CA GLN A 198 29.32 15.12 10.27
C GLN A 198 28.58 14.73 9.01
N GLN A 199 27.47 14.03 9.21
CA GLN A 199 26.57 13.64 8.12
C GLN A 199 25.43 14.65 8.01
N ASP A 200 25.19 15.11 6.80
CA ASP A 200 23.93 15.73 6.46
C ASP A 200 22.84 14.66 6.54
N THR A 201 21.71 15.01 7.12
CA THR A 201 20.61 14.07 7.36
C THR A 201 19.31 14.63 6.84
N SER A 202 18.46 13.75 6.32
CA SER A 202 17.08 14.08 5.94
C SER A 202 16.19 12.89 6.17
N LYS A 203 15.06 13.12 6.84
CA LYS A 203 14.01 12.12 7.02
C LYS A 203 12.68 12.73 6.60
N TYR A 204 11.92 11.98 5.84
CA TYR A 204 10.58 12.37 5.41
C TYR A 204 9.63 11.18 5.52
N ASP A 205 8.45 11.43 6.08
CA ASP A 205 7.38 10.46 6.20
C ASP A 205 6.05 11.16 5.88
N SER A 206 5.31 10.62 4.93
CA SER A 206 3.98 11.12 4.61
C SER A 206 2.99 9.99 4.37
N LYS A 207 1.75 10.27 4.71
CA LYS A 207 0.62 9.38 4.49
C LYS A 207 -0.58 10.20 4.06
N GLN A 208 -1.21 9.80 2.97
CA GLN A 208 -2.46 10.36 2.48
C GLN A 208 -3.47 9.25 2.29
N THR A 209 -4.68 9.45 2.78
CA THR A 209 -5.80 8.52 2.59
C THR A 209 -6.99 9.31 2.08
N SER A 210 -7.68 8.80 1.08
CA SER A 210 -8.89 9.40 0.55
C SER A 210 -9.98 8.37 0.38
N VAL A 211 -11.23 8.80 0.54
CA VAL A 211 -12.43 8.01 0.33
C VAL A 211 -13.47 8.88 -0.33
N ALA A 212 -14.15 8.32 -1.30
CA ALA A 212 -15.30 8.94 -1.92
C ALA A 212 -16.41 7.90 -2.12
N ALA A 213 -17.64 8.28 -1.91
CA ALA A 213 -18.80 7.46 -2.20
C ALA A 213 -19.92 8.35 -2.73
N GLY A 214 -20.68 7.82 -3.66
CA GLY A 214 -21.85 8.54 -4.19
C GLY A 214 -22.85 7.59 -4.78
N GLY A 215 -24.08 8.07 -4.90
CA GLY A 215 -25.14 7.28 -5.53
C GLY A 215 -26.22 8.19 -6.09
N SER A 216 -26.93 7.68 -7.06
CA SER A 216 -28.09 8.33 -7.67
C SER A 216 -29.27 7.34 -7.74
N PHE A 217 -30.48 7.89 -7.68
CA PHE A 217 -31.70 7.14 -7.84
C PHE A 217 -32.70 7.94 -8.64
N THR A 218 -33.31 7.30 -9.63
CA THR A 218 -34.29 7.90 -10.51
C THR A 218 -35.66 7.33 -10.24
N PHE A 219 -36.59 8.18 -9.79
CA PHE A 219 -38.00 7.86 -9.66
C PHE A 219 -38.64 7.82 -11.05
N GLY A 220 -39.47 6.81 -11.30
CA GLY A 220 -40.07 6.58 -12.61
C GLY A 220 -39.47 5.32 -13.25
N SER A 221 -38.20 5.36 -13.61
CA SER A 221 -37.46 4.19 -14.12
C SER A 221 -36.99 3.23 -13.02
N MET A 222 -37.04 3.65 -11.76
CA MET A 222 -36.52 2.89 -10.62
C MET A 222 -35.05 2.46 -10.81
N THR A 223 -34.27 3.32 -11.44
CA THR A 223 -32.86 3.09 -11.72
C THR A 223 -31.98 3.81 -10.71
N GLY A 224 -30.82 3.25 -10.42
CA GLY A 224 -29.87 3.88 -9.55
C GLY A 224 -28.43 3.52 -9.93
N SER A 225 -27.51 4.34 -9.47
CA SER A 225 -26.07 4.07 -9.60
C SER A 225 -25.36 4.41 -8.31
N GLY A 226 -24.22 3.77 -8.10
CA GLY A 226 -23.39 4.05 -6.95
C GLY A 226 -21.92 3.83 -7.24
N TYR A 227 -21.05 4.54 -6.52
CA TYR A 227 -19.62 4.32 -6.55
C TYR A 227 -19.01 4.45 -5.16
N ILE A 228 -17.94 3.74 -4.96
CA ILE A 228 -17.07 3.88 -3.79
C ILE A 228 -15.63 3.84 -4.30
N ALA A 229 -14.82 4.79 -3.86
CA ALA A 229 -13.40 4.82 -4.15
C ALA A 229 -12.62 5.07 -2.86
N ALA A 230 -11.52 4.36 -2.70
CA ALA A 230 -10.60 4.56 -1.59
C ALA A 230 -9.17 4.48 -2.10
N SER A 231 -8.29 5.35 -1.61
CA SER A 231 -6.87 5.28 -1.94
C SER A 231 -6.01 5.62 -0.73
N ARG A 232 -4.79 5.12 -0.75
CA ARG A 232 -3.79 5.37 0.26
C ARG A 232 -2.41 5.49 -0.37
N ASP A 233 -1.74 6.59 -0.08
CA ASP A 233 -0.38 6.87 -0.47
C ASP A 233 0.51 6.96 0.76
N LYS A 234 1.71 6.42 0.66
CA LYS A 234 2.75 6.52 1.68
C LYS A 234 4.08 6.83 1.02
N MET A 235 4.83 7.72 1.64
CA MET A 235 6.21 7.99 1.26
C MET A 235 7.07 7.99 2.51
N LYS A 236 8.23 7.35 2.43
CA LYS A 236 9.26 7.37 3.46
C LYS A 236 10.61 7.57 2.79
N SER A 237 11.43 8.44 3.34
CA SER A 237 12.82 8.57 2.92
C SER A 237 13.74 8.78 4.11
N ARG A 238 14.96 8.32 3.95
CA ARG A 238 16.06 8.54 4.85
C ARG A 238 17.30 8.85 4.04
N PHE A 239 18.08 9.80 4.50
CA PHE A 239 19.34 10.20 3.92
C PHE A 239 20.32 10.56 5.03
N ASP A 240 21.47 9.93 5.03
CA ASP A 240 22.58 10.23 5.91
C ASP A 240 23.87 10.17 5.06
N SER A 241 24.57 11.28 4.86
CA SER A 241 25.81 11.30 4.08
C SER A 241 26.75 12.41 4.52
N VAL A 242 28.04 12.12 4.50
CA VAL A 242 29.10 13.11 4.69
C VAL A 242 29.28 13.87 3.39
N ALA A 243 28.76 15.09 3.32
CA ALA A 243 28.95 15.95 2.14
C ALA A 243 30.38 16.45 2.07
N GLU A 244 30.88 16.99 3.18
CA GLU A 244 32.25 17.54 3.31
C GLU A 244 32.98 16.80 4.43
N GLN A 245 34.04 16.09 4.07
CA GLN A 245 34.80 15.30 5.02
C GLN A 245 35.65 16.23 5.93
N THR A 246 35.49 16.01 7.23
CA THR A 246 36.34 16.69 8.23
C THR A 246 37.75 16.17 8.16
N GLY A 247 38.73 17.08 8.26
CA GLY A 247 40.08 16.67 8.25
C GLY A 247 41.10 17.84 8.33
N MET A 248 42.34 17.43 8.36
CA MET A 248 43.51 18.29 8.16
C MET A 248 44.08 17.99 6.78
N PHE A 249 44.22 19.00 5.95
CA PHE A 249 44.62 18.88 4.56
C PHE A 249 45.90 19.70 4.34
N ALA A 250 47.03 19.04 4.41
CA ALA A 250 48.31 19.64 4.16
C ALA A 250 48.68 19.61 2.68
N GLY A 251 49.33 20.66 2.22
CA GLY A 251 49.94 20.72 0.91
C GLY A 251 51.37 20.12 0.90
N ASP A 252 52.25 20.66 0.07
CA ASP A 252 53.61 20.14 -0.17
C ASP A 252 54.55 20.25 1.04
N GLY A 253 54.15 21.00 2.05
CA GLY A 253 54.86 21.09 3.32
C GLY A 253 54.61 19.94 4.29
N GLY A 254 53.55 19.15 4.04
CA GLY A 254 53.19 18.02 4.88
C GLY A 254 52.62 18.39 6.24
N PHE A 255 52.51 17.44 7.12
CA PHE A 255 52.01 17.63 8.47
C PHE A 255 52.98 17.08 9.52
N ASP A 256 53.03 17.77 10.64
CA ASP A 256 53.78 17.40 11.84
C ASP A 256 52.84 17.55 13.05
N ILE A 257 52.30 16.44 13.51
CA ILE A 257 51.24 16.37 14.52
C ILE A 257 51.73 15.58 15.72
N THR A 258 51.72 16.20 16.88
CA THR A 258 52.05 15.55 18.16
C THR A 258 50.83 15.59 19.07
N VAL A 259 50.42 14.43 19.58
CA VAL A 259 49.27 14.28 20.46
C VAL A 259 49.66 13.59 21.75
N GLY A 260 49.37 14.21 22.88
CA GLY A 260 49.79 13.72 24.19
C GLY A 260 49.27 12.35 24.53
N ARG A 261 48.02 12.06 24.26
CA ARG A 261 47.37 10.80 24.63
C ARG A 261 46.79 10.04 23.46
N HIS A 262 45.62 10.41 23.00
CA HIS A 262 44.83 9.63 22.01
C HIS A 262 44.48 10.46 20.80
N THR A 263 44.60 9.86 19.62
CA THR A 263 44.03 10.39 18.38
C THR A 263 42.89 9.49 17.92
N GLN A 264 41.71 10.09 17.69
CA GLN A 264 40.55 9.40 17.18
C GLN A 264 40.13 10.02 15.85
N LEU A 265 39.97 9.17 14.82
CA LEU A 265 39.44 9.54 13.50
C LEU A 265 38.13 8.84 13.28
N GLU A 266 37.08 9.58 13.04
CA GLU A 266 35.74 9.04 12.73
C GLU A 266 35.27 9.51 11.35
N GLY A 267 35.49 8.70 10.34
CA GLY A 267 35.22 9.09 8.95
C GLY A 267 35.96 10.35 8.54
N ALA A 268 37.15 10.54 9.09
CA ALA A 268 37.89 11.79 8.97
C ALA A 268 39.31 11.50 8.49
N VAL A 269 39.94 12.51 7.93
CA VAL A 269 41.25 12.34 7.30
C VAL A 269 42.34 13.30 7.83
N ILE A 270 43.56 12.82 7.81
CA ILE A 270 44.79 13.65 7.84
C ILE A 270 45.46 13.46 6.48
N ALA A 271 45.28 14.41 5.60
CA ALA A 271 45.68 14.34 4.20
C ALA A 271 46.91 15.18 3.94
N SER A 272 47.67 14.83 2.94
CA SER A 272 48.85 15.58 2.49
C SER A 272 49.17 15.32 1.03
N THR A 273 49.57 16.33 0.29
CA THR A 273 50.16 16.20 -1.04
C THR A 273 51.68 16.09 -1.00
N ALA A 274 52.31 16.21 0.18
CA ALA A 274 53.73 16.12 0.36
C ALA A 274 54.25 14.67 0.23
N THR A 275 55.54 14.53 0.02
CA THR A 275 56.23 13.24 0.09
C THR A 275 56.15 12.67 1.51
N PRO A 276 56.13 11.32 1.67
CA PRO A 276 55.91 10.69 2.97
C PRO A 276 56.89 11.10 4.09
N ASP A 277 58.10 11.49 3.76
CA ASP A 277 59.12 11.94 4.67
C ASP A 277 58.77 13.27 5.39
N LYS A 278 57.80 14.02 4.89
CA LYS A 278 57.29 15.26 5.48
C LYS A 278 56.07 15.10 6.35
N ASN A 279 55.52 13.87 6.44
CA ASN A 279 54.29 13.58 7.14
C ASN A 279 54.59 12.78 8.42
N HIS A 280 54.31 13.38 9.57
CA HIS A 280 54.56 12.79 10.87
C HIS A 280 53.34 12.94 11.78
N LEU A 281 52.87 11.81 12.31
CA LEU A 281 51.85 11.74 13.36
C LEU A 281 52.46 10.99 14.55
N ASP A 282 52.68 11.67 15.66
CA ASP A 282 53.13 11.09 16.93
C ASP A 282 52.00 11.18 17.95
N THR A 283 51.51 10.06 18.39
CA THR A 283 50.37 9.98 19.33
C THR A 283 50.59 8.85 20.33
N GLY A 284 49.91 8.91 21.48
CA GLY A 284 49.93 7.83 22.45
C GLY A 284 49.28 6.57 21.84
N THR A 285 48.01 6.68 21.45
CA THR A 285 47.24 5.64 20.75
C THR A 285 46.48 6.26 19.59
N LEU A 286 46.10 5.46 18.63
CA LEU A 286 45.30 5.85 17.46
C LEU A 286 44.08 4.93 17.28
N GLY A 287 42.89 5.52 17.32
CA GLY A 287 41.63 4.88 17.01
C GLY A 287 41.10 5.44 15.70
N PHE A 288 40.39 4.59 14.95
CA PHE A 288 39.75 5.00 13.70
C PHE A 288 38.49 4.18 13.41
N SER A 289 37.49 4.82 12.83
CA SER A 289 36.26 4.22 12.37
C SER A 289 35.77 4.92 11.12
N ASP A 290 35.03 4.19 10.30
CA ASP A 290 34.41 4.71 9.10
C ASP A 290 32.98 5.12 9.41
N LEU A 291 32.41 6.00 8.59
CA LEU A 291 31.00 6.37 8.61
C LEU A 291 30.30 5.77 7.40
N HIS A 292 29.14 5.16 7.66
CA HIS A 292 28.30 4.62 6.61
C HIS A 292 27.33 5.69 6.11
N ASN A 293 27.37 5.96 4.81
CA ASN A 293 26.43 6.85 4.12
C ASN A 293 25.32 6.00 3.50
N GLU A 294 24.10 6.38 3.73
CA GLU A 294 22.93 5.61 3.28
C GLU A 294 21.81 6.56 2.83
N ALA A 295 21.18 6.21 1.74
CA ALA A 295 19.98 6.85 1.26
C ALA A 295 18.98 5.80 0.85
N ASP A 296 17.79 5.86 1.44
CA ASP A 296 16.69 4.97 1.15
C ASP A 296 15.42 5.76 0.95
N TYR A 297 14.60 5.37 -0.01
CA TYR A 297 13.24 5.81 -0.05
C TYR A 297 12.31 4.70 -0.52
N LYS A 298 11.09 4.75 -0.03
CA LYS A 298 10.00 3.87 -0.44
C LYS A 298 8.71 4.66 -0.56
N VAL A 299 8.11 4.54 -1.71
CA VAL A 299 6.84 5.17 -2.06
C VAL A 299 5.86 4.06 -2.43
N SER A 300 4.63 4.13 -1.94
CA SER A 300 3.59 3.17 -2.28
C SER A 300 2.24 3.85 -2.45
N HIS A 301 1.52 3.40 -3.46
CA HIS A 301 0.14 3.73 -3.75
C HIS A 301 -0.70 2.47 -3.73
N SER A 302 -1.87 2.55 -3.12
CA SER A 302 -2.90 1.52 -3.23
C SER A 302 -4.27 2.17 -3.32
N GLY A 303 -5.08 1.69 -4.23
CA GLY A 303 -6.41 2.24 -4.42
C GLY A 303 -7.39 1.18 -4.93
N ILE A 304 -8.65 1.37 -4.61
CA ILE A 304 -9.76 0.60 -5.14
C ILE A 304 -10.88 1.55 -5.51
N SER A 305 -11.50 1.31 -6.64
CA SER A 305 -12.66 2.04 -7.11
C SER A 305 -13.70 1.02 -7.58
N LEU A 306 -14.90 1.12 -7.04
CA LEU A 306 -16.05 0.29 -7.38
C LEU A 306 -17.16 1.19 -7.88
N SER A 307 -17.75 0.89 -9.01
CA SER A 307 -18.91 1.61 -9.54
C SER A 307 -19.91 0.66 -10.16
N GLY A 308 -21.19 0.95 -10.01
CA GLY A 308 -22.25 0.16 -10.61
C GLY A 308 -23.55 0.92 -10.67
N GLY A 309 -24.46 0.45 -11.49
CA GLY A 309 -25.79 1.04 -11.63
C GLY A 309 -26.76 0.09 -12.32
N GLY A 310 -28.03 0.25 -12.03
CA GLY A 310 -29.03 -0.60 -12.61
C GLY A 310 -30.45 -0.21 -12.20
N SER A 311 -31.38 -1.04 -12.57
CA SER A 311 -32.81 -0.90 -12.31
C SER A 311 -33.21 -1.70 -11.07
N PHE A 312 -33.96 -1.08 -10.19
CA PHE A 312 -34.51 -1.68 -8.97
C PHE A 312 -35.98 -1.99 -9.17
N GLY A 313 -36.26 -3.15 -9.83
CA GLY A 313 -37.59 -3.72 -9.88
C GLY A 313 -37.76 -4.83 -8.83
N ASP A 314 -38.60 -5.84 -9.12
CA ASP A 314 -38.69 -7.03 -8.26
C ASP A 314 -37.36 -7.80 -8.16
N LYS A 315 -36.52 -7.62 -9.14
CA LYS A 315 -35.12 -8.08 -9.13
C LYS A 315 -34.24 -6.94 -9.67
N PHE A 316 -33.07 -6.74 -9.03
CA PHE A 316 -32.08 -5.79 -9.53
C PHE A 316 -31.61 -6.23 -10.93
N GLN A 317 -31.63 -5.32 -11.88
CA GLN A 317 -31.12 -5.51 -13.25
C GLN A 317 -30.16 -4.35 -13.57
N GLY A 318 -28.89 -4.65 -13.78
CA GLY A 318 -27.93 -3.62 -14.11
C GLY A 318 -26.48 -4.04 -13.93
N ASN A 319 -25.58 -3.09 -14.08
CA ASN A 319 -24.17 -3.31 -13.85
C ASN A 319 -23.87 -3.28 -12.35
N MET A 320 -23.60 -4.44 -11.79
CA MET A 320 -23.01 -4.52 -10.45
C MET A 320 -21.61 -3.87 -10.44
N PRO A 321 -21.14 -3.42 -9.28
CA PRO A 321 -19.90 -2.66 -9.21
C PRO A 321 -18.73 -3.35 -9.89
N GLY A 322 -18.35 -2.86 -11.04
CA GLY A 322 -17.06 -3.19 -11.64
C GLY A 322 -15.97 -2.43 -10.89
N GLY A 323 -14.93 -3.13 -10.43
CA GLY A 323 -13.85 -2.52 -9.67
C GLY A 323 -12.58 -2.37 -10.49
N MET A 324 -11.88 -1.26 -10.31
CA MET A 324 -10.50 -1.08 -10.73
C MET A 324 -9.62 -0.96 -9.49
N ILE A 325 -8.53 -1.69 -9.50
CA ILE A 325 -7.55 -1.65 -8.43
C ILE A 325 -6.29 -1.02 -8.98
N SER A 326 -5.76 -0.07 -8.24
CA SER A 326 -4.48 0.54 -8.53
C SER A 326 -3.47 0.17 -7.46
N ALA A 327 -2.31 -0.27 -7.89
CA ALA A 327 -1.16 -0.49 -7.03
C ALA A 327 0.07 0.07 -7.73
N GLY A 328 0.89 0.77 -7.00
CA GLY A 328 2.14 1.32 -7.50
C GLY A 328 3.13 1.46 -6.36
N GLY A 329 4.39 1.28 -6.66
CA GLY A 329 5.46 1.50 -5.71
C GLY A 329 6.75 1.87 -6.43
N HIS A 330 7.55 2.66 -5.76
CA HIS A 330 8.88 3.00 -6.21
C HIS A 330 9.81 3.08 -5.00
N SER A 331 11.01 2.59 -5.15
CA SER A 331 12.01 2.63 -4.09
C SER A 331 13.37 2.87 -4.69
N GLY A 332 14.25 3.44 -3.93
CA GLY A 332 15.65 3.61 -4.29
C GLY A 332 16.52 3.38 -3.07
N HIS A 333 17.74 2.96 -3.35
CA HIS A 333 18.78 2.74 -2.36
C HIS A 333 20.12 3.23 -2.92
N ALA A 334 20.90 3.90 -2.10
CA ALA A 334 22.27 4.22 -2.38
C ALA A 334 23.06 4.13 -1.07
N GLU A 335 24.28 3.67 -1.16
CA GLU A 335 25.19 3.56 -0.03
C GLU A 335 26.60 3.96 -0.41
N GLY A 336 27.38 4.38 0.56
CA GLY A 336 28.78 4.71 0.43
C GLY A 336 29.46 4.70 1.80
N THR A 337 30.77 4.78 1.81
CA THR A 337 31.55 4.78 3.05
C THR A 337 32.50 5.95 3.08
N THR A 338 32.40 6.77 4.12
CA THR A 338 33.41 7.80 4.41
C THR A 338 34.45 7.19 5.33
N GLN A 339 35.62 6.92 4.79
CA GLN A 339 36.69 6.24 5.50
C GLN A 339 37.53 7.19 6.34
N ALA A 340 38.00 6.69 7.48
CA ALA A 340 39.10 7.29 8.17
C ALA A 340 40.41 6.98 7.43
N ALA A 341 41.23 7.97 7.20
CA ALA A 341 42.48 7.77 6.50
C ALA A 341 43.56 8.76 6.98
N VAL A 342 44.82 8.34 6.91
CA VAL A 342 45.99 9.15 7.12
C VAL A 342 46.93 8.98 5.93
N ALA A 343 47.42 10.10 5.35
CA ALA A 343 48.33 10.06 4.22
C ALA A 343 49.64 9.31 4.57
N GLU A 344 50.27 8.77 3.53
CA GLU A 344 51.55 8.10 3.69
C GLU A 344 52.58 8.97 4.43
N GLY A 345 53.27 8.39 5.40
CA GLY A 345 54.22 9.02 6.29
C GLY A 345 54.46 8.18 7.54
N THR A 346 55.13 8.74 8.52
CA THR A 346 55.45 8.07 9.76
C THR A 346 54.33 8.26 10.79
N ILE A 347 53.81 7.15 11.31
CA ILE A 347 52.88 7.11 12.45
C ILE A 347 53.64 6.49 13.63
N THR A 348 53.82 7.22 14.70
CA THR A 348 54.46 6.76 15.92
C THR A 348 53.42 6.56 16.99
N ILE A 349 53.29 5.34 17.49
CA ILE A 349 52.42 4.98 18.62
C ILE A 349 53.32 4.80 19.84
N ARG A 350 53.20 5.72 20.82
CA ARG A 350 54.04 5.71 22.01
C ARG A 350 53.58 4.73 23.07
N ASP A 351 52.23 4.53 23.20
CA ASP A 351 51.62 3.61 24.15
C ASP A 351 51.09 2.36 23.40
N ARG A 352 52.01 1.50 23.02
CA ARG A 352 51.72 0.30 22.24
C ARG A 352 50.90 -0.71 23.00
N ASP A 353 51.01 -0.76 24.32
CA ASP A 353 50.32 -1.71 25.18
C ASP A 353 48.79 -1.46 25.22
N ASN A 354 48.40 -0.19 25.09
CA ASN A 354 47.01 0.22 25.04
C ASN A 354 46.47 0.47 23.61
N GLN A 355 47.29 0.23 22.58
CA GLN A 355 46.84 0.34 21.19
C GLN A 355 45.91 -0.83 20.81
N LYS A 356 44.62 -0.53 20.62
CA LYS A 356 43.61 -1.55 20.41
C LYS A 356 43.51 -2.00 18.96
N GLN A 357 43.62 -1.08 18.00
CA GLN A 357 43.44 -1.34 16.58
C GLN A 357 44.75 -1.55 15.87
N ASN A 358 44.76 -2.49 14.92
CA ASN A 358 45.94 -2.71 14.08
C ASN A 358 46.02 -1.60 13.02
N LEU A 359 47.13 -0.87 12.98
CA LEU A 359 47.36 0.21 12.03
C LEU A 359 47.38 -0.28 10.57
N ALA A 360 47.61 -1.54 10.31
CA ALA A 360 47.54 -2.09 8.96
C ALA A 360 46.12 -2.00 8.36
N ASN A 361 45.09 -1.85 9.22
CA ASN A 361 43.71 -1.68 8.79
C ASN A 361 43.32 -0.22 8.51
N LEU A 362 44.20 0.71 8.82
CA LEU A 362 43.95 2.13 8.53
C LEU A 362 44.22 2.41 7.05
N SER A 363 43.27 3.06 6.39
CA SER A 363 43.49 3.54 5.03
C SER A 363 44.61 4.60 4.96
N ARG A 364 45.45 4.48 3.96
CA ARG A 364 46.51 5.45 3.67
C ARG A 364 46.19 6.28 2.42
N ASP A 365 44.94 6.22 1.96
CA ASP A 365 44.43 6.96 0.81
C ASP A 365 43.33 7.96 1.20
N PRO A 366 43.69 9.14 1.68
CA PRO A 366 42.73 10.16 2.05
C PRO A 366 42.07 10.85 0.85
N VAL A 367 42.62 10.71 -0.34
CA VAL A 367 42.06 11.33 -1.56
C VAL A 367 40.74 10.66 -1.96
N HIS A 368 40.63 9.36 -1.81
CA HIS A 368 39.42 8.58 -2.14
C HIS A 368 38.63 8.12 -0.90
N ALA A 369 38.88 8.75 0.25
CA ALA A 369 38.29 8.33 1.52
C ALA A 369 36.80 8.68 1.64
N ASN A 370 36.31 9.72 0.99
CA ASN A 370 34.93 10.14 1.09
C ASN A 370 34.11 9.67 -0.11
N ASP A 371 33.40 8.55 0.08
CA ASP A 371 32.39 8.09 -0.85
C ASP A 371 31.02 8.62 -0.38
N SER A 372 30.81 9.92 -0.59
CA SER A 372 29.55 10.57 -0.29
C SER A 372 28.49 10.24 -1.34
N ILE A 373 27.26 10.23 -0.92
CA ILE A 373 26.10 10.02 -1.79
C ILE A 373 25.26 11.30 -1.88
N SER A 374 24.59 11.46 -3.00
CA SER A 374 23.62 12.54 -3.19
C SER A 374 22.22 12.09 -2.76
N PRO A 375 21.34 13.01 -2.35
CA PRO A 375 19.93 12.70 -2.12
C PRO A 375 19.31 12.09 -3.38
N ILE A 376 18.64 10.95 -3.21
CA ILE A 376 17.98 10.21 -4.30
C ILE A 376 16.45 10.36 -4.29
N PHE A 377 15.88 10.91 -3.22
CA PHE A 377 14.46 11.12 -3.05
C PHE A 377 14.06 12.55 -3.44
N ASP A 378 13.09 12.65 -4.34
CA ASP A 378 12.42 13.91 -4.71
C ASP A 378 10.93 13.77 -4.41
N LYS A 379 10.49 14.40 -3.33
CA LYS A 379 9.09 14.37 -2.84
C LYS A 379 8.09 14.75 -3.92
N GLU A 380 8.32 15.85 -4.63
CA GLU A 380 7.37 16.37 -5.63
C GLU A 380 7.28 15.46 -6.85
N LYS A 381 8.42 14.92 -7.28
CA LYS A 381 8.48 13.94 -8.37
C LYS A 381 7.71 12.67 -8.02
N GLU A 382 7.89 12.15 -6.81
CA GLU A 382 7.20 10.95 -6.34
C GLU A 382 5.71 11.19 -6.13
N GLN A 383 5.29 12.34 -5.60
CA GLN A 383 3.88 12.73 -5.52
C GLN A 383 3.22 12.78 -6.89
N ARG A 384 3.86 13.42 -7.88
CA ARG A 384 3.34 13.46 -9.26
C ARG A 384 3.22 12.07 -9.86
N ARG A 385 4.19 11.19 -9.58
CA ARG A 385 4.17 9.80 -10.03
C ARG A 385 2.97 9.05 -9.48
N LEU A 386 2.71 9.13 -8.17
CA LEU A 386 1.56 8.50 -7.53
C LEU A 386 0.23 9.05 -8.07
N GLN A 387 0.10 10.36 -8.22
CA GLN A 387 -1.09 10.99 -8.80
C GLN A 387 -1.33 10.53 -10.24
N THR A 388 -0.28 10.41 -11.04
CA THR A 388 -0.37 9.95 -12.42
C THR A 388 -0.84 8.50 -12.48
N VAL A 389 -0.31 7.63 -11.64
CA VAL A 389 -0.75 6.22 -11.54
C VAL A 389 -2.23 6.13 -11.19
N GLY A 390 -2.69 6.90 -10.20
CA GLY A 390 -4.10 6.95 -9.81
C GLY A 390 -5.01 7.44 -10.93
N LEU A 391 -4.63 8.52 -11.64
CA LEU A 391 -5.40 9.07 -12.78
C LEU A 391 -5.47 8.09 -13.95
N ILE A 392 -4.42 7.35 -14.23
CA ILE A 392 -4.42 6.31 -15.28
C ILE A 392 -5.39 5.19 -14.92
N SER A 393 -5.44 4.79 -13.64
CA SER A 393 -6.41 3.81 -13.15
C SER A 393 -7.85 4.27 -13.35
N ASP A 394 -8.13 5.53 -13.00
CA ASP A 394 -9.46 6.13 -13.17
C ASP A 394 -9.88 6.16 -14.64
N ILE A 395 -8.96 6.57 -15.53
CA ILE A 395 -9.21 6.59 -16.98
C ILE A 395 -9.47 5.19 -17.50
N GLY A 396 -8.65 4.20 -17.10
CA GLY A 396 -8.85 2.80 -17.48
C GLY A 396 -10.22 2.28 -17.06
N SER A 397 -10.66 2.63 -15.84
CA SER A 397 -11.99 2.29 -15.33
C SER A 397 -13.09 2.91 -16.17
N GLN A 398 -12.99 4.20 -16.48
CA GLN A 398 -13.98 4.89 -17.34
C GLN A 398 -14.05 4.29 -18.75
N VAL A 399 -12.90 3.98 -19.36
CA VAL A 399 -12.86 3.35 -20.69
C VAL A 399 -13.49 1.97 -20.67
N ALA A 400 -13.23 1.17 -19.62
CA ALA A 400 -13.86 -0.13 -19.45
C ALA A 400 -15.39 -0.04 -19.29
N ASP A 401 -15.88 0.93 -18.52
CA ASP A 401 -17.32 1.18 -18.36
C ASP A 401 -17.96 1.65 -19.68
N ILE A 402 -17.30 2.55 -20.41
CA ILE A 402 -17.75 2.99 -21.73
C ILE A 402 -17.86 1.82 -22.70
N ALA A 403 -16.87 0.93 -22.70
CA ALA A 403 -16.90 -0.27 -23.56
C ALA A 403 -18.06 -1.20 -23.20
N ARG A 404 -18.30 -1.45 -21.90
CA ARG A 404 -19.43 -2.28 -21.45
C ARG A 404 -20.78 -1.67 -21.85
N THR A 405 -20.95 -0.37 -21.62
CA THR A 405 -22.16 0.36 -21.97
C THR A 405 -22.40 0.36 -23.48
N GLN A 406 -21.34 0.54 -24.26
CA GLN A 406 -21.44 0.44 -25.73
C GLN A 406 -21.83 -0.97 -26.17
N GLY A 407 -21.31 -1.99 -25.50
CA GLY A 407 -21.67 -3.38 -25.72
C GLY A 407 -23.15 -3.65 -25.45
N GLU A 408 -23.70 -3.08 -24.37
CA GLU A 408 -25.12 -3.19 -24.05
C GLU A 408 -25.99 -2.45 -25.07
N LEU A 409 -25.61 -1.25 -25.49
CA LEU A 409 -26.31 -0.51 -26.55
C LEU A 409 -26.33 -1.28 -27.86
N ASN A 410 -25.21 -1.84 -28.27
CA ASN A 410 -25.13 -2.65 -29.48
C ASN A 410 -25.94 -3.93 -29.36
N ALA A 411 -25.94 -4.58 -28.20
CA ALA A 411 -26.69 -5.78 -27.93
C ALA A 411 -28.21 -5.52 -27.92
N LEU A 412 -28.66 -4.43 -27.29
CA LEU A 412 -30.05 -4.00 -27.31
C LEU A 412 -30.49 -3.70 -28.75
N LYS A 413 -29.66 -2.97 -29.52
CA LYS A 413 -29.95 -2.68 -30.90
C LYS A 413 -30.09 -3.95 -31.74
N ALA A 414 -29.15 -4.89 -31.61
CA ALA A 414 -29.22 -6.18 -32.33
C ALA A 414 -30.47 -6.97 -31.99
N ALA A 415 -30.90 -7.00 -30.74
CA ALA A 415 -32.11 -7.64 -30.31
C ALA A 415 -33.37 -6.91 -30.79
N GLN A 416 -33.37 -5.58 -30.73
CA GLN A 416 -34.52 -4.76 -31.19
C GLN A 416 -34.69 -4.80 -32.71
N ASP A 417 -33.62 -4.87 -33.47
CA ASP A 417 -33.65 -5.00 -34.94
C ASP A 417 -34.38 -6.28 -35.35
N LYS A 418 -34.34 -7.34 -34.53
CA LYS A 418 -35.02 -8.62 -34.81
C LYS A 418 -36.39 -8.73 -34.16
N TYR A 419 -36.55 -8.27 -32.93
CA TYR A 419 -37.76 -8.50 -32.12
C TYR A 419 -38.63 -7.23 -31.95
N GLY A 420 -38.18 -6.09 -32.45
CA GLY A 420 -38.85 -4.81 -32.36
C GLY A 420 -38.42 -3.95 -31.18
N PRO A 421 -38.58 -2.61 -31.24
CA PRO A 421 -38.28 -1.69 -30.17
C PRO A 421 -39.23 -1.86 -28.98
N VAL A 422 -38.86 -1.24 -27.83
CA VAL A 422 -39.75 -1.14 -26.66
C VAL A 422 -41.03 -0.41 -27.09
N PRO A 423 -42.23 -0.95 -26.81
CA PRO A 423 -43.51 -0.29 -27.16
C PRO A 423 -43.58 1.08 -26.49
N ALA A 424 -44.01 2.11 -27.26
CA ALA A 424 -44.05 3.50 -26.78
C ALA A 424 -45.06 3.73 -25.65
N ASP A 425 -46.11 2.89 -25.61
CA ASP A 425 -47.20 2.94 -24.65
C ASP A 425 -47.05 1.93 -23.47
N ALA A 426 -45.91 1.25 -23.39
CA ALA A 426 -45.65 0.29 -22.34
C ALA A 426 -45.56 0.97 -20.95
N THR A 427 -46.18 0.35 -19.96
CA THR A 427 -45.99 0.71 -18.57
C THR A 427 -44.54 0.39 -18.16
N GLU A 428 -44.08 0.95 -17.07
CA GLU A 428 -42.71 0.68 -16.56
C GLU A 428 -42.48 -0.83 -16.36
N GLU A 429 -43.44 -1.52 -15.79
CA GLU A 429 -43.36 -2.96 -15.57
C GLU A 429 -43.32 -3.76 -16.89
N GLN A 430 -44.13 -3.37 -17.89
CA GLN A 430 -44.11 -3.95 -19.22
C GLN A 430 -42.79 -3.67 -19.95
N ARG A 431 -42.24 -2.46 -19.80
CA ARG A 431 -40.96 -2.05 -20.35
C ARG A 431 -39.82 -2.90 -19.79
N GLN A 432 -39.75 -3.06 -18.48
CA GLN A 432 -38.76 -3.90 -17.80
C GLN A 432 -38.85 -5.37 -18.20
N ALA A 433 -40.05 -5.90 -18.27
CA ALA A 433 -40.28 -7.29 -18.71
C ALA A 433 -39.80 -7.50 -20.15
N TYR A 434 -40.08 -6.54 -21.04
CA TYR A 434 -39.66 -6.61 -22.45
C TYR A 434 -38.13 -6.51 -22.59
N LEU A 435 -37.50 -5.61 -21.87
CA LEU A 435 -36.05 -5.50 -21.84
C LEU A 435 -35.38 -6.76 -21.31
N ALA A 436 -35.93 -7.36 -20.25
CA ALA A 436 -35.44 -8.64 -19.74
C ALA A 436 -35.51 -9.75 -20.78
N LYS A 437 -36.59 -9.78 -21.55
CA LYS A 437 -36.78 -10.72 -22.67
C LYS A 437 -35.78 -10.48 -23.80
N LEU A 438 -35.52 -9.23 -24.16
CA LEU A 438 -34.48 -8.86 -25.14
C LEU A 438 -33.07 -9.28 -24.70
N ARG A 439 -32.75 -9.08 -23.42
CA ARG A 439 -31.46 -9.48 -22.83
C ARG A 439 -31.23 -10.98 -22.79
N ASP A 440 -32.26 -11.76 -22.84
CA ASP A 440 -32.18 -13.24 -22.91
C ASP A 440 -32.08 -13.81 -24.34
N THR A 441 -32.14 -12.97 -25.35
CA THR A 441 -32.00 -13.35 -26.75
C THR A 441 -30.60 -13.73 -27.16
N PRO A 442 -30.40 -14.67 -28.09
CA PRO A 442 -29.07 -15.01 -28.60
C PRO A 442 -28.35 -13.84 -29.25
N GLU A 443 -29.07 -12.95 -29.93
CA GLU A 443 -28.52 -11.75 -30.57
C GLU A 443 -27.94 -10.81 -29.57
N TYR A 444 -28.64 -10.57 -28.47
CA TYR A 444 -28.13 -9.75 -27.37
C TYR A 444 -26.87 -10.34 -26.75
N LYS A 445 -26.90 -11.60 -26.36
CA LYS A 445 -25.80 -12.32 -25.70
C LYS A 445 -24.55 -12.32 -26.57
N LYS A 446 -24.69 -12.58 -27.89
CA LYS A 446 -23.56 -12.59 -28.81
C LYS A 446 -22.85 -11.23 -28.94
N GLU A 447 -23.61 -10.13 -28.95
CA GLU A 447 -23.02 -8.79 -28.98
C GLU A 447 -22.40 -8.41 -27.62
N GLN A 448 -23.06 -8.76 -26.52
CA GLN A 448 -22.59 -8.47 -25.18
C GLN A 448 -21.25 -9.18 -24.86
N GLU A 449 -21.03 -10.39 -25.32
CA GLU A 449 -19.81 -11.15 -25.15
C GLU A 449 -18.56 -10.44 -25.74
N LYS A 450 -18.73 -9.59 -26.74
CA LYS A 450 -17.61 -8.85 -27.36
C LYS A 450 -17.04 -7.76 -26.47
N TYR A 451 -17.83 -7.22 -25.53
CA TYR A 451 -17.49 -6.03 -24.76
C TYR A 451 -17.53 -6.26 -23.24
N GLY A 452 -18.11 -7.36 -22.80
CA GLY A 452 -18.31 -7.68 -21.39
C GLY A 452 -17.04 -8.16 -20.68
N THR A 453 -17.19 -8.47 -19.40
CA THR A 453 -16.11 -8.97 -18.54
C THR A 453 -15.49 -10.24 -19.13
N GLY A 454 -14.15 -10.27 -19.24
CA GLY A 454 -13.39 -11.36 -19.84
C GLY A 454 -13.29 -11.33 -21.37
N SER A 455 -13.92 -10.35 -22.06
CA SER A 455 -13.81 -10.17 -23.51
C SER A 455 -12.43 -9.68 -23.94
N ASP A 456 -12.14 -9.84 -25.24
CA ASP A 456 -10.88 -9.33 -25.83
C ASP A 456 -10.76 -7.81 -25.66
N MET A 457 -11.88 -7.08 -25.77
CA MET A 457 -11.91 -5.64 -25.54
C MET A 457 -11.52 -5.29 -24.11
N GLN A 458 -12.08 -5.95 -23.11
CA GLN A 458 -11.76 -5.69 -21.71
C GLN A 458 -10.32 -6.08 -21.37
N ARG A 459 -9.81 -7.19 -21.92
CA ARG A 459 -8.39 -7.57 -21.77
C ARG A 459 -7.47 -6.53 -22.37
N GLY A 460 -7.78 -6.01 -23.55
CA GLY A 460 -7.01 -4.93 -24.17
C GLY A 460 -6.98 -3.65 -23.33
N ILE A 461 -8.09 -3.26 -22.74
CA ILE A 461 -8.17 -2.09 -21.83
C ILE A 461 -7.34 -2.32 -20.55
N GLN A 462 -7.44 -3.51 -19.94
CA GLN A 462 -6.64 -3.86 -18.76
C GLN A 462 -5.14 -3.83 -19.07
N ALA A 463 -4.73 -4.43 -20.20
CA ALA A 463 -3.35 -4.46 -20.64
C ALA A 463 -2.78 -3.05 -20.90
N ALA A 464 -3.53 -2.21 -21.61
CA ALA A 464 -3.14 -0.82 -21.88
C ALA A 464 -3.04 0.01 -20.59
N THR A 465 -3.99 -0.14 -19.66
CA THR A 465 -3.99 0.55 -18.37
C THR A 465 -2.77 0.14 -17.55
N ALA A 466 -2.50 -1.16 -17.43
CA ALA A 466 -1.34 -1.68 -16.69
C ALA A 466 0.00 -1.23 -17.30
N ALA A 467 0.11 -1.22 -18.64
CA ALA A 467 1.28 -0.71 -19.33
C ALA A 467 1.54 0.77 -19.03
N LEU A 468 0.51 1.60 -19.11
CA LEU A 468 0.62 3.03 -18.83
C LEU A 468 0.94 3.32 -17.36
N GLN A 469 0.38 2.55 -16.43
CA GLN A 469 0.71 2.66 -15.01
C GLN A 469 2.18 2.30 -14.73
N GLY A 470 2.68 1.23 -15.33
CA GLY A 470 4.08 0.83 -15.20
C GLY A 470 5.04 1.87 -15.78
N LEU A 471 4.73 2.44 -16.94
CA LEU A 471 5.52 3.51 -17.56
C LEU A 471 5.49 4.78 -16.70
N ALA A 472 4.34 5.19 -16.20
CA ALA A 472 4.20 6.33 -15.29
C ALA A 472 4.97 6.11 -13.97
N GLY A 473 5.04 4.87 -13.50
CA GLY A 473 5.86 4.45 -12.37
C GLY A 473 7.37 4.39 -12.65
N GLY A 474 7.79 4.59 -13.91
CA GLY A 474 9.21 4.53 -14.30
C GLY A 474 9.77 3.11 -14.40
N ASN A 475 8.91 2.12 -14.51
CA ASN A 475 9.27 0.69 -14.59
C ASN A 475 8.85 0.08 -15.94
N LEU A 476 9.75 0.07 -16.91
CA LEU A 476 9.47 -0.48 -18.24
C LEU A 476 9.22 -2.00 -18.21
N ALA A 477 9.98 -2.74 -17.43
CA ALA A 477 9.81 -4.18 -17.30
C ALA A 477 8.45 -4.51 -16.65
N GLY A 478 8.07 -3.78 -15.61
CA GLY A 478 6.77 -3.90 -14.98
C GLY A 478 5.62 -3.48 -15.90
N ALA A 479 5.82 -2.46 -16.74
CA ALA A 479 4.86 -2.05 -17.76
C ALA A 479 4.58 -3.16 -18.77
N LEU A 480 5.61 -3.79 -19.29
CA LEU A 480 5.49 -4.90 -20.24
C LEU A 480 4.87 -6.14 -19.59
N ALA A 481 5.27 -6.46 -18.35
CA ALA A 481 4.71 -7.57 -17.61
C ALA A 481 3.22 -7.36 -17.31
N GLY A 482 2.83 -6.17 -16.85
CA GLY A 482 1.44 -5.81 -16.59
C GLY A 482 0.58 -5.82 -17.85
N ALA A 483 1.12 -5.34 -18.97
CA ALA A 483 0.43 -5.34 -20.26
C ALA A 483 0.17 -6.77 -20.79
N SER A 484 1.11 -7.69 -20.57
CA SER A 484 0.99 -9.08 -21.03
C SER A 484 0.18 -9.97 -20.08
N ALA A 485 0.00 -9.58 -18.82
CA ALA A 485 -0.65 -10.41 -17.81
C ALA A 485 -2.08 -10.87 -18.16
N PRO A 486 -2.98 -10.02 -18.68
CA PRO A 486 -4.31 -10.46 -19.10
C PRO A 486 -4.31 -11.52 -20.20
N GLU A 487 -3.43 -11.38 -21.20
CA GLU A 487 -3.29 -12.34 -22.29
C GLU A 487 -2.66 -13.64 -21.81
N LEU A 488 -1.62 -13.58 -20.98
CA LEU A 488 -1.01 -14.77 -20.40
C LEU A 488 -1.98 -15.52 -19.49
N ALA A 489 -2.77 -14.81 -18.69
CA ALA A 489 -3.82 -15.41 -17.88
C ALA A 489 -4.85 -16.14 -18.76
N HIS A 490 -5.27 -15.53 -19.87
CA HIS A 490 -6.17 -16.14 -20.81
C HIS A 490 -5.57 -17.39 -21.52
N LEU A 491 -4.27 -17.35 -21.88
CA LEU A 491 -3.56 -18.49 -22.47
C LEU A 491 -3.48 -19.68 -21.49
N LEU A 492 -3.39 -19.42 -20.19
CA LEU A 492 -3.42 -20.48 -19.16
C LEU A 492 -4.77 -21.24 -19.11
N LYS A 493 -5.76 -20.78 -19.85
CA LYS A 493 -7.04 -21.47 -20.02
C LYS A 493 -6.87 -22.93 -20.50
N SER A 494 -5.79 -23.24 -21.22
CA SER A 494 -5.47 -24.63 -21.61
C SER A 494 -5.23 -25.57 -20.42
N THR A 495 -4.90 -25.04 -19.22
CA THR A 495 -4.69 -25.83 -18.00
C THR A 495 -5.97 -26.05 -17.18
N GLU A 496 -7.11 -25.60 -17.67
CA GLU A 496 -8.40 -25.68 -16.98
C GLU A 496 -8.87 -27.10 -16.63
N LYS A 497 -8.40 -28.08 -17.38
CA LYS A 497 -8.76 -29.49 -17.14
C LYS A 497 -8.31 -30.00 -15.77
N ASP A 498 -7.34 -29.34 -15.16
CA ASP A 498 -6.86 -29.61 -13.81
C ASP A 498 -6.86 -28.30 -12.99
N PRO A 499 -7.83 -28.08 -12.10
CA PRO A 499 -7.94 -26.85 -11.30
C PRO A 499 -6.73 -26.59 -10.43
N ALA A 500 -6.04 -27.61 -9.93
CA ALA A 500 -4.83 -27.44 -9.12
C ALA A 500 -3.68 -26.91 -9.99
N VAL A 501 -3.46 -27.52 -11.15
CA VAL A 501 -2.43 -27.06 -12.10
C VAL A 501 -2.74 -25.64 -12.58
N ASN A 502 -4.02 -25.34 -12.83
CA ASN A 502 -4.44 -24.01 -13.25
C ASN A 502 -4.17 -22.95 -12.16
N ALA A 503 -4.54 -23.22 -10.90
CA ALA A 503 -4.26 -22.30 -9.77
C ALA A 503 -2.75 -22.10 -9.55
N ILE A 504 -1.94 -23.15 -9.67
CA ILE A 504 -0.47 -23.06 -9.59
C ILE A 504 0.08 -22.21 -10.75
N ALA A 505 -0.39 -22.42 -11.97
CA ALA A 505 0.03 -21.66 -13.14
C ALA A 505 -0.29 -20.17 -12.98
N HIS A 506 -1.48 -19.82 -12.47
CA HIS A 506 -1.85 -18.43 -12.14
C HIS A 506 -1.01 -17.86 -11.01
N ALA A 507 -0.70 -18.66 -9.98
CA ALA A 507 0.19 -18.22 -8.90
C ALA A 507 1.59 -17.88 -9.42
N ILE A 508 2.16 -18.72 -10.30
CA ILE A 508 3.46 -18.46 -10.93
C ILE A 508 3.40 -17.18 -11.76
N LEU A 509 2.37 -17.01 -12.59
CA LEU A 509 2.19 -15.81 -13.41
C LEU A 509 2.03 -14.56 -12.56
N GLY A 510 1.16 -14.59 -11.55
CA GLY A 510 0.93 -13.46 -10.64
C GLY A 510 2.20 -13.07 -9.86
N GLY A 511 2.97 -14.07 -9.42
CA GLY A 511 4.26 -13.84 -8.76
C GLY A 511 5.30 -13.24 -9.71
N ALA A 512 5.41 -13.75 -10.94
CA ALA A 512 6.35 -13.23 -11.93
C ALA A 512 6.03 -11.79 -12.36
N VAL A 513 4.76 -11.46 -12.57
CA VAL A 513 4.31 -10.10 -12.89
C VAL A 513 4.61 -9.16 -11.72
N ALA A 514 4.28 -9.57 -10.48
CA ALA A 514 4.57 -8.79 -9.27
C ALA A 514 6.09 -8.52 -9.12
N ALA A 515 6.95 -9.51 -9.37
CA ALA A 515 8.41 -9.35 -9.34
C ALA A 515 8.89 -8.31 -10.34
N MET A 516 8.44 -8.40 -11.59
CA MET A 516 8.83 -7.47 -12.66
C MET A 516 8.31 -6.05 -12.43
N GLN A 517 7.21 -5.90 -11.69
CA GLN A 517 6.68 -4.60 -11.26
C GLN A 517 7.38 -4.04 -10.01
N GLY A 518 8.34 -4.76 -9.43
CA GLY A 518 9.00 -4.36 -8.18
C GLY A 518 8.14 -4.56 -6.93
N ASN A 519 7.13 -5.41 -7.01
CA ASN A 519 6.16 -5.69 -5.95
C ASN A 519 6.46 -7.02 -5.24
N ASN A 520 5.71 -7.31 -4.19
CA ASN A 520 5.86 -8.55 -3.43
C ASN A 520 5.41 -9.77 -4.24
N VAL A 521 6.35 -10.64 -4.59
CA VAL A 521 6.15 -11.86 -5.42
C VAL A 521 5.15 -12.81 -4.77
N ALA A 522 5.31 -13.06 -3.46
CA ALA A 522 4.46 -13.98 -2.73
C ALA A 522 3.01 -13.46 -2.64
N ALA A 523 2.84 -12.14 -2.47
CA ALA A 523 1.52 -11.51 -2.46
C ALA A 523 0.81 -11.63 -3.83
N GLY A 524 1.54 -11.41 -4.94
CA GLY A 524 1.01 -11.58 -6.28
C GLY A 524 0.60 -13.02 -6.59
N ALA A 525 1.44 -13.98 -6.21
CA ALA A 525 1.18 -15.40 -6.39
C ALA A 525 -0.01 -15.89 -5.57
N ALA A 526 -0.05 -15.53 -4.28
CA ALA A 526 -1.13 -15.90 -3.37
C ALA A 526 -2.47 -15.29 -3.82
N GLY A 527 -2.46 -14.01 -4.25
CA GLY A 527 -3.63 -13.32 -4.74
C GLY A 527 -4.22 -13.98 -5.99
N ALA A 528 -3.39 -14.31 -6.98
CA ALA A 528 -3.85 -14.95 -8.21
C ALA A 528 -4.49 -16.32 -7.95
N ALA A 529 -3.84 -17.16 -7.15
CA ALA A 529 -4.38 -18.48 -6.79
C ALA A 529 -5.69 -18.37 -6.00
N THR A 530 -5.74 -17.47 -5.01
CA THR A 530 -6.93 -17.27 -4.18
C THR A 530 -8.09 -16.70 -4.99
N GLY A 531 -7.82 -15.74 -5.89
CA GLY A 531 -8.84 -15.16 -6.76
C GLY A 531 -9.55 -16.20 -7.59
N GLU A 532 -8.78 -17.08 -8.25
CA GLU A 532 -9.32 -18.17 -9.08
C GLU A 532 -10.20 -19.13 -8.25
N LEU A 533 -9.73 -19.57 -7.11
CA LEU A 533 -10.47 -20.50 -6.25
C LEU A 533 -11.71 -19.84 -5.62
N ALA A 534 -11.59 -18.59 -5.16
CA ALA A 534 -12.69 -17.84 -4.58
C ALA A 534 -13.81 -17.60 -5.61
N ALA A 535 -13.46 -17.25 -6.85
CA ALA A 535 -14.46 -17.02 -7.90
C ALA A 535 -15.35 -18.24 -8.14
N ARG A 536 -14.74 -19.41 -8.17
CA ARG A 536 -15.49 -20.69 -8.36
C ARG A 536 -16.41 -20.98 -7.18
N ALA A 537 -15.92 -20.78 -5.95
CA ALA A 537 -16.71 -20.98 -4.75
C ALA A 537 -17.87 -19.98 -4.66
N ILE A 538 -17.63 -18.71 -4.93
CA ILE A 538 -18.64 -17.65 -4.92
C ILE A 538 -19.71 -17.88 -5.98
N ALA A 539 -19.32 -18.25 -7.19
CA ALA A 539 -20.27 -18.58 -8.26
C ALA A 539 -21.21 -19.70 -7.85
N GLY A 540 -20.68 -20.78 -7.27
CA GLY A 540 -21.48 -21.90 -6.80
C GLY A 540 -22.42 -21.57 -5.64
N MET A 541 -22.02 -20.61 -4.79
CA MET A 541 -22.87 -20.18 -3.66
C MET A 541 -23.98 -19.22 -4.07
N LEU A 542 -23.63 -18.19 -4.85
CA LEU A 542 -24.56 -17.12 -5.20
C LEU A 542 -25.51 -17.54 -6.33
N TYR A 543 -25.02 -18.37 -7.26
CA TYR A 543 -25.73 -18.75 -8.47
C TYR A 543 -25.73 -20.27 -8.64
N PRO A 544 -26.29 -21.03 -7.70
CA PRO A 544 -26.28 -22.48 -7.75
C PRO A 544 -27.00 -22.99 -9.00
N GLY A 545 -26.38 -23.93 -9.71
CA GLY A 545 -26.98 -24.54 -10.92
C GLY A 545 -26.82 -23.72 -12.21
N VAL A 546 -26.27 -22.48 -12.13
CA VAL A 546 -25.95 -21.68 -13.32
C VAL A 546 -24.59 -22.09 -13.83
N LYS A 547 -24.49 -22.45 -15.10
CA LYS A 547 -23.20 -22.72 -15.74
C LYS A 547 -22.43 -21.40 -15.88
N GLN A 548 -21.10 -21.44 -15.78
CA GLN A 548 -20.28 -20.23 -15.92
C GLN A 548 -20.48 -19.52 -17.27
N SER A 549 -20.67 -20.27 -18.34
CA SER A 549 -21.03 -19.72 -19.67
C SER A 549 -22.34 -18.96 -19.68
N ASP A 550 -23.28 -19.33 -18.80
CA ASP A 550 -24.63 -18.78 -18.75
C ASP A 550 -24.78 -17.66 -17.73
N LEU A 551 -23.69 -17.30 -17.01
CA LEU A 551 -23.65 -16.18 -16.11
C LEU A 551 -23.89 -14.87 -16.87
N SER A 552 -24.79 -14.04 -16.37
CA SER A 552 -24.99 -12.69 -16.88
C SER A 552 -23.76 -11.81 -16.60
N GLU A 553 -23.61 -10.71 -17.33
CA GLU A 553 -22.52 -9.75 -17.09
C GLU A 553 -22.52 -9.25 -15.64
N GLU A 554 -23.67 -8.95 -15.07
CA GLU A 554 -23.86 -8.57 -13.68
C GLU A 554 -23.36 -9.64 -12.70
N GLN A 555 -23.72 -10.90 -12.94
CA GLN A 555 -23.28 -12.02 -12.13
C GLN A 555 -21.75 -12.20 -12.20
N LYS A 556 -21.16 -12.06 -13.39
CA LYS A 556 -19.70 -12.09 -13.59
C LYS A 556 -19.00 -10.97 -12.83
N GLN A 557 -19.53 -9.74 -12.89
CA GLN A 557 -18.99 -8.60 -12.17
C GLN A 557 -19.07 -8.79 -10.65
N THR A 558 -20.17 -9.33 -10.14
CA THR A 558 -20.34 -9.64 -8.72
C THR A 558 -19.30 -10.66 -8.24
N ILE A 559 -19.12 -11.74 -8.97
CA ILE A 559 -18.14 -12.78 -8.66
C ILE A 559 -16.72 -12.17 -8.70
N SER A 560 -16.41 -11.39 -9.75
CA SER A 560 -15.11 -10.74 -9.89
C SER A 560 -14.80 -9.82 -8.70
N THR A 561 -15.74 -8.99 -8.29
CA THR A 561 -15.56 -8.06 -7.17
C THR A 561 -15.27 -8.79 -5.86
N LEU A 562 -16.09 -9.78 -5.50
CA LEU A 562 -15.93 -10.53 -4.25
C LEU A 562 -14.64 -11.36 -4.24
N ALA A 563 -14.31 -12.02 -5.35
CA ALA A 563 -13.09 -12.80 -5.46
C ALA A 563 -11.82 -11.90 -5.45
N THR A 564 -11.91 -10.71 -6.03
CA THR A 564 -10.82 -9.72 -6.01
C THR A 564 -10.52 -9.23 -4.59
N VAL A 565 -11.54 -8.97 -3.78
CA VAL A 565 -11.37 -8.58 -2.37
C VAL A 565 -10.71 -9.71 -1.58
N SER A 566 -11.18 -10.95 -1.76
CA SER A 566 -10.59 -12.13 -1.12
C SER A 566 -9.10 -12.31 -1.49
N ALA A 567 -8.78 -12.16 -2.78
CA ALA A 567 -7.41 -12.22 -3.28
C ALA A 567 -6.52 -11.11 -2.71
N GLY A 568 -7.08 -9.92 -2.55
CA GLY A 568 -6.37 -8.78 -1.94
C GLY A 568 -6.03 -9.03 -0.49
N LEU A 569 -6.96 -9.55 0.28
CA LEU A 569 -6.73 -9.91 1.68
C LEU A 569 -5.63 -10.97 1.83
N THR A 570 -5.68 -12.01 0.98
CA THR A 570 -4.65 -13.06 0.97
C THR A 570 -3.27 -12.51 0.59
N GLY A 571 -3.20 -11.66 -0.44
CA GLY A 571 -1.97 -10.98 -0.83
C GLY A 571 -1.40 -10.11 0.28
N GLY A 572 -2.27 -9.41 0.99
CA GLY A 572 -1.89 -8.60 2.14
C GLY A 572 -1.38 -9.41 3.33
N LEU A 573 -2.02 -10.53 3.64
CA LEU A 573 -1.54 -11.51 4.63
C LEU A 573 -0.12 -11.96 4.32
N THR A 574 0.13 -12.33 3.07
CA THR A 574 1.41 -12.85 2.63
C THR A 574 2.51 -11.79 2.67
N GLY A 575 2.18 -10.55 2.27
CA GLY A 575 3.14 -9.46 2.14
C GLY A 575 3.13 -8.45 3.29
N ASN A 576 2.25 -8.60 4.27
CA ASN A 576 2.10 -7.76 5.48
C ASN A 576 2.01 -6.24 5.19
N SER A 577 1.33 -5.86 4.12
CA SER A 577 1.15 -4.44 3.76
C SER A 577 -0.08 -4.19 2.88
N THR A 578 -0.58 -2.96 2.89
CA THR A 578 -1.67 -2.53 2.00
C THR A 578 -1.25 -2.56 0.52
N ALA A 579 0.01 -2.28 0.22
CA ALA A 579 0.53 -2.40 -1.14
C ALA A 579 0.51 -3.86 -1.61
N SER A 580 0.91 -4.81 -0.77
CA SER A 580 0.80 -6.25 -1.07
C SER A 580 -0.64 -6.72 -1.22
N ALA A 581 -1.58 -6.15 -0.45
CA ALA A 581 -3.01 -6.40 -0.62
C ALA A 581 -3.50 -5.94 -1.99
N ALA A 582 -3.11 -4.75 -2.44
CA ALA A 582 -3.47 -4.23 -3.75
C ALA A 582 -2.87 -5.09 -4.88
N VAL A 583 -1.63 -5.53 -4.75
CA VAL A 583 -0.97 -6.45 -5.71
C VAL A 583 -1.70 -7.79 -5.78
N GLY A 584 -2.06 -8.37 -4.62
CA GLY A 584 -2.82 -9.61 -4.55
C GLY A 584 -4.20 -9.48 -5.19
N ALA A 585 -4.90 -8.38 -4.91
CA ALA A 585 -6.21 -8.08 -5.50
C ALA A 585 -6.13 -7.91 -7.02
N GLN A 586 -5.13 -7.19 -7.53
CA GLN A 586 -4.91 -7.00 -8.97
C GLN A 586 -4.61 -8.33 -9.68
N SER A 587 -3.74 -9.14 -9.10
CA SER A 587 -3.40 -10.47 -9.64
C SER A 587 -4.61 -11.42 -9.61
N GLY A 588 -5.39 -11.39 -8.52
CA GLY A 588 -6.60 -12.18 -8.37
C GLY A 588 -7.69 -11.76 -9.35
N LYS A 589 -7.92 -10.45 -9.51
CA LYS A 589 -8.87 -9.93 -10.50
C LYS A 589 -8.53 -10.38 -11.92
N ASN A 590 -7.26 -10.29 -12.28
CA ASN A 590 -6.76 -10.74 -13.58
C ASN A 590 -7.02 -12.24 -13.81
N ALA A 591 -6.73 -13.08 -12.81
CA ALA A 591 -7.01 -14.52 -12.89
C ALA A 591 -8.52 -14.82 -13.00
N VAL A 592 -9.34 -14.13 -12.21
CA VAL A 592 -10.79 -14.32 -12.20
C VAL A 592 -11.44 -13.93 -13.53
N GLU A 593 -11.21 -12.71 -13.99
CA GLU A 593 -11.91 -12.18 -15.17
C GLU A 593 -11.46 -12.84 -16.47
N ASN A 594 -10.17 -13.10 -16.61
CA ASN A 594 -9.61 -13.63 -17.85
C ASN A 594 -9.57 -15.16 -17.91
N ASN A 595 -9.77 -15.83 -16.80
CA ASN A 595 -9.83 -17.29 -16.75
C ASN A 595 -11.14 -17.79 -16.13
N ALA A 596 -11.37 -17.65 -14.83
CA ALA A 596 -12.51 -18.26 -14.14
C ALA A 596 -13.88 -17.85 -14.69
N LEU A 597 -14.06 -16.59 -15.11
CA LEU A 597 -15.31 -16.07 -15.65
C LEU A 597 -15.45 -16.23 -17.16
N SER A 598 -14.36 -16.55 -17.87
CA SER A 598 -14.36 -16.77 -19.32
C SER A 598 -14.41 -18.25 -19.73
N LEU A 599 -14.64 -19.15 -18.79
CA LEU A 599 -14.59 -20.61 -19.00
C LEU A 599 -15.77 -21.14 -19.85
N PRO A 600 -15.50 -22.14 -20.72
CA PRO A 600 -16.56 -22.86 -21.46
C PRO A 600 -17.47 -23.65 -20.52
N SER A 601 -18.69 -23.88 -21.01
CA SER A 601 -19.70 -24.75 -20.39
C SER A 601 -19.15 -26.16 -20.13
N GLY A 602 -19.05 -26.58 -18.88
CA GLY A 602 -18.66 -27.96 -18.50
C GLY A 602 -17.83 -28.10 -17.25
N MET A 603 -17.21 -27.01 -16.76
CA MET A 603 -16.51 -27.06 -15.48
C MET A 603 -17.48 -26.75 -14.34
N VAL A 604 -17.76 -27.77 -13.53
CA VAL A 604 -18.55 -27.65 -12.31
C VAL A 604 -17.63 -27.08 -11.21
N SER A 605 -17.98 -25.92 -10.65
CA SER A 605 -17.24 -25.37 -9.53
C SER A 605 -17.38 -26.22 -8.27
N TYR A 606 -16.43 -26.12 -7.35
CA TYR A 606 -16.55 -26.78 -6.04
C TYR A 606 -17.87 -26.41 -5.33
N GLY A 607 -18.30 -25.16 -5.43
CA GLY A 607 -19.58 -24.72 -4.89
C GLY A 607 -20.79 -25.42 -5.56
N GLN A 608 -20.72 -25.68 -6.86
CA GLN A 608 -21.73 -26.48 -7.54
C GLN A 608 -21.76 -27.95 -7.08
N ALA A 609 -20.57 -28.52 -6.82
CA ALA A 609 -20.43 -29.85 -6.26
C ALA A 609 -21.08 -29.93 -4.87
N VAL A 610 -20.80 -28.96 -4.02
CA VAL A 610 -21.42 -28.85 -2.68
C VAL A 610 -22.91 -28.61 -2.75
N SER A 611 -23.39 -27.74 -3.65
CA SER A 611 -24.81 -27.47 -3.85
C SER A 611 -25.56 -28.71 -4.36
N SER A 612 -24.98 -29.40 -5.33
CA SER A 612 -25.53 -30.64 -5.87
C SER A 612 -25.65 -31.73 -4.80
N TRP A 613 -24.59 -31.87 -3.96
CA TRP A 613 -24.63 -32.81 -2.83
C TRP A 613 -25.69 -32.43 -1.80
N ASN A 614 -25.83 -31.17 -1.44
CA ASN A 614 -26.84 -30.72 -0.50
C ASN A 614 -28.25 -30.95 -1.01
N GLN A 615 -28.53 -30.66 -2.30
CA GLN A 615 -29.80 -30.93 -2.93
C GLN A 615 -30.10 -32.43 -2.93
N TYR A 616 -29.14 -33.28 -3.27
CA TYR A 616 -29.27 -34.73 -3.21
C TYR A 616 -29.57 -35.22 -1.79
N ALA A 617 -28.82 -34.71 -0.81
CA ALA A 617 -28.96 -35.08 0.58
C ALA A 617 -30.36 -34.71 1.15
N ASP A 618 -30.85 -33.52 0.80
CA ASP A 618 -32.17 -33.05 1.20
C ASP A 618 -33.31 -33.84 0.50
N ALA A 619 -33.17 -34.10 -0.79
CA ALA A 619 -34.14 -34.89 -1.56
C ALA A 619 -34.25 -36.35 -1.08
N ASN A 620 -33.20 -36.90 -0.54
CA ASN A 620 -33.15 -38.27 -0.03
C ASN A 620 -33.26 -38.38 1.51
N ASN A 621 -33.54 -37.26 2.20
CA ASN A 621 -33.67 -37.18 3.66
C ASN A 621 -32.47 -37.77 4.41
N LEU A 622 -31.26 -37.52 3.94
CA LEU A 622 -30.04 -37.99 4.60
C LEU A 622 -29.89 -37.36 5.98
N THR A 623 -29.33 -38.12 6.93
CA THR A 623 -29.05 -37.59 8.28
C THR A 623 -27.97 -36.52 8.20
N PRO A 624 -27.89 -35.62 9.20
CA PRO A 624 -26.82 -34.64 9.27
C PRO A 624 -25.41 -35.26 9.18
N GLU A 625 -25.21 -36.42 9.77
CA GLU A 625 -23.95 -37.19 9.76
C GLU A 625 -23.64 -37.71 8.35
N GLN A 626 -24.61 -38.23 7.64
CA GLN A 626 -24.47 -38.70 6.25
C GLN A 626 -24.19 -37.53 5.30
N LYS A 627 -24.86 -36.39 5.51
CA LYS A 627 -24.64 -35.18 4.75
C LYS A 627 -23.22 -34.66 4.93
N GLN A 628 -22.73 -34.64 6.18
CA GLN A 628 -21.37 -34.23 6.48
C GLN A 628 -20.34 -35.20 5.90
N ALA A 629 -20.56 -36.50 6.00
CA ALA A 629 -19.65 -37.50 5.41
C ALA A 629 -19.48 -37.31 3.89
N GLY A 630 -20.55 -36.92 3.18
CA GLY A 630 -20.46 -36.59 1.77
C GLY A 630 -19.67 -35.31 1.48
N LEU A 631 -19.83 -34.29 2.33
CA LEU A 631 -19.04 -33.04 2.24
C LEU A 631 -17.56 -33.29 2.51
N ASP A 632 -17.24 -34.17 3.46
CA ASP A 632 -15.87 -34.56 3.76
C ASP A 632 -15.21 -35.33 2.60
N LYS A 633 -15.99 -36.18 1.90
CA LYS A 633 -15.53 -36.82 0.66
C LYS A 633 -15.23 -35.80 -0.44
N ILE A 634 -16.12 -34.85 -0.65
CA ILE A 634 -15.89 -33.76 -1.64
C ILE A 634 -14.65 -32.95 -1.28
N ALA A 635 -14.45 -32.63 0.01
CA ALA A 635 -13.27 -31.90 0.48
C ALA A 635 -11.97 -32.68 0.29
N LYS A 636 -12.02 -34.02 0.30
CA LYS A 636 -10.85 -34.90 0.07
C LYS A 636 -10.61 -35.29 -1.39
N GLY A 637 -11.41 -34.78 -2.31
CA GLY A 637 -11.31 -35.15 -3.73
C GLY A 637 -12.05 -36.44 -4.10
N GLU A 638 -12.92 -36.92 -3.24
CA GLU A 638 -13.70 -38.12 -3.45
C GLU A 638 -15.17 -37.75 -3.81
N LEU A 639 -15.80 -38.56 -4.61
CA LEU A 639 -17.24 -38.35 -4.96
C LEU A 639 -18.13 -39.13 -3.98
N PRO A 640 -19.10 -38.46 -3.29
CA PRO A 640 -20.12 -39.18 -2.56
C PRO A 640 -21.06 -39.90 -3.54
N GLU A 641 -21.50 -41.08 -3.16
CA GLU A 641 -22.43 -41.86 -3.97
C GLU A 641 -23.76 -41.12 -4.18
N GLY A 642 -24.25 -41.13 -5.42
CA GLY A 642 -25.53 -40.52 -5.79
C GLY A 642 -25.47 -39.06 -6.22
N ALA A 643 -24.34 -38.39 -6.10
CA ALA A 643 -24.18 -37.00 -6.55
C ALA A 643 -23.58 -36.96 -7.97
N ASN A 644 -24.17 -36.16 -8.84
CA ASN A 644 -23.64 -35.92 -10.18
C ASN A 644 -22.57 -34.82 -10.13
N ILE A 645 -21.36 -35.16 -9.60
CA ILE A 645 -20.29 -34.22 -9.34
C ILE A 645 -19.08 -34.56 -10.22
N SER A 646 -18.44 -33.56 -10.81
CA SER A 646 -17.24 -33.76 -11.60
C SER A 646 -16.01 -33.89 -10.68
N LYS A 647 -15.29 -35.01 -10.76
CA LYS A 647 -14.13 -35.35 -9.96
C LYS A 647 -12.97 -34.33 -10.08
N VAL A 648 -12.90 -33.62 -11.17
CA VAL A 648 -11.80 -32.71 -11.55
C VAL A 648 -11.63 -31.51 -10.59
N ILE A 649 -12.72 -31.10 -9.90
CA ILE A 649 -12.72 -29.91 -9.06
C ILE A 649 -12.21 -30.20 -7.63
N VAL A 650 -12.40 -31.42 -7.18
CA VAL A 650 -12.15 -31.81 -5.81
C VAL A 650 -10.67 -32.16 -5.59
N ASP A 651 -9.98 -32.62 -6.64
CA ASP A 651 -8.56 -32.93 -6.59
C ASP A 651 -7.66 -31.68 -6.41
N GLY A 652 -8.13 -30.50 -6.83
CA GLY A 652 -7.41 -29.23 -6.69
C GLY A 652 -7.33 -28.68 -5.25
N TYR A 653 -8.11 -29.23 -4.33
CA TYR A 653 -8.14 -28.79 -2.93
C TYR A 653 -7.27 -29.63 -1.99
N LYS A 654 -6.53 -30.62 -2.49
CA LYS A 654 -5.73 -31.54 -1.65
C LYS A 654 -4.59 -30.88 -0.89
N ASP A 655 -4.06 -29.75 -1.34
CA ASP A 655 -2.83 -29.15 -0.79
C ASP A 655 -3.01 -27.78 -0.12
N GLY A 656 -4.24 -27.34 0.17
CA GLY A 656 -4.47 -25.99 0.68
C GLY A 656 -5.09 -25.93 2.08
N VAL A 657 -5.05 -24.74 2.65
CA VAL A 657 -5.53 -24.30 3.97
C VAL A 657 -6.97 -24.78 4.32
N LEU A 658 -7.75 -25.24 3.36
CA LEU A 658 -9.13 -25.74 3.54
C LEU A 658 -9.22 -27.12 4.20
N ILE A 659 -8.18 -27.95 4.11
CA ILE A 659 -8.16 -29.28 4.74
C ILE A 659 -8.15 -29.18 6.28
N ALA A 660 -7.50 -28.19 6.83
CA ALA A 660 -7.49 -27.96 8.28
C ALA A 660 -8.86 -27.50 8.82
N GLY A 661 -9.65 -26.78 8.03
CA GLY A 661 -10.99 -26.32 8.39
C GLY A 661 -12.05 -27.44 8.35
N ALA A 662 -11.96 -28.35 7.38
CA ALA A 662 -12.92 -29.44 7.21
C ALA A 662 -12.88 -30.46 8.37
N TRP A 663 -11.75 -30.62 9.04
CA TRP A 663 -11.58 -31.51 10.19
C TRP A 663 -12.32 -31.05 11.46
N TYR A 664 -12.56 -29.75 11.60
CA TYR A 664 -13.23 -29.13 12.75
C TYR A 664 -14.71 -28.88 12.56
N LEU A 665 -15.25 -29.12 11.36
CA LEU A 665 -16.64 -28.85 11.04
C LEU A 665 -17.54 -29.96 11.60
N GLY A 666 -18.38 -29.59 12.55
CA GLY A 666 -19.45 -30.45 13.02
C GLY A 666 -20.52 -30.71 11.94
N PRO A 667 -21.50 -31.54 12.24
CA PRO A 667 -22.41 -32.18 11.26
C PRO A 667 -23.30 -31.24 10.43
N ALA A 668 -23.29 -29.93 10.63
CA ALA A 668 -24.29 -29.00 10.08
C ALA A 668 -23.80 -28.00 9.02
N ALA A 669 -22.50 -27.97 8.66
CA ALA A 669 -21.98 -26.96 7.74
C ALA A 669 -21.70 -27.51 6.34
N SER A 670 -22.27 -26.89 5.31
CA SER A 670 -21.87 -27.16 3.93
C SER A 670 -20.56 -26.47 3.61
N VAL A 671 -19.68 -27.10 2.83
CA VAL A 671 -18.36 -26.55 2.47
C VAL A 671 -18.52 -25.23 1.70
N GLY A 672 -19.57 -25.06 0.91
CA GLY A 672 -19.86 -23.77 0.26
C GLY A 672 -20.20 -22.65 1.24
N LYS A 673 -20.94 -22.94 2.33
CA LYS A 673 -21.20 -21.97 3.39
C LYS A 673 -19.93 -21.65 4.18
N VAL A 674 -19.05 -22.63 4.39
CA VAL A 674 -17.77 -22.47 5.07
C VAL A 674 -16.86 -21.50 4.32
N ILE A 675 -16.66 -21.72 3.01
CA ILE A 675 -15.84 -20.84 2.18
C ILE A 675 -16.45 -19.44 2.12
N GLY A 676 -17.76 -19.35 1.95
CA GLY A 676 -18.46 -18.08 1.92
C GLY A 676 -18.41 -17.34 3.25
N GLY A 677 -18.54 -18.05 4.36
CA GLY A 677 -18.34 -17.48 5.70
C GLY A 677 -16.94 -16.91 5.88
N GLY A 678 -15.91 -17.62 5.39
CA GLY A 678 -14.53 -17.14 5.41
C GLY A 678 -14.33 -15.86 4.63
N VAL A 679 -14.81 -15.80 3.39
CA VAL A 679 -14.72 -14.62 2.51
C VAL A 679 -15.48 -13.43 3.12
N ILE A 680 -16.70 -13.66 3.62
CA ILE A 680 -17.51 -12.60 4.24
C ILE A 680 -16.84 -12.07 5.50
N ALA A 681 -16.28 -12.94 6.35
CA ALA A 681 -15.58 -12.53 7.56
C ALA A 681 -14.30 -11.74 7.25
N GLU A 682 -13.55 -12.12 6.23
CA GLU A 682 -12.38 -11.37 5.78
C GLU A 682 -12.75 -9.98 5.24
N ILE A 683 -13.82 -9.86 4.47
CA ILE A 683 -14.35 -8.56 3.99
C ILE A 683 -14.77 -7.68 5.17
N ALA A 684 -15.47 -8.25 6.14
CA ALA A 684 -15.90 -7.53 7.35
C ALA A 684 -14.71 -7.05 8.18
N ASN A 685 -13.72 -7.90 8.42
CA ASN A 685 -12.49 -7.55 9.11
C ASN A 685 -11.70 -6.47 8.36
N GLY A 686 -11.57 -6.60 7.04
CA GLY A 686 -10.94 -5.59 6.21
C GLY A 686 -11.63 -4.22 6.30
N THR A 687 -12.95 -4.19 6.31
CA THR A 687 -13.74 -2.96 6.49
C THR A 687 -13.46 -2.32 7.86
N TYR A 688 -13.44 -3.11 8.92
CA TYR A 688 -13.11 -2.62 10.26
C TYR A 688 -11.67 -2.09 10.35
N GLN A 689 -10.68 -2.85 9.89
CA GLN A 689 -9.28 -2.43 9.92
C GLN A 689 -9.06 -1.15 9.12
N TRP A 690 -9.71 -1.03 7.97
CA TRP A 690 -9.65 0.19 7.18
C TRP A 690 -10.20 1.39 7.96
N PHE A 691 -11.35 1.23 8.62
CA PHE A 691 -11.95 2.26 9.49
C PHE A 691 -10.99 2.63 10.63
N ASP A 692 -10.47 1.65 11.37
CA ASP A 692 -9.55 1.88 12.49
C ASP A 692 -8.27 2.63 12.05
N LEU A 693 -7.66 2.19 10.93
CA LEU A 693 -6.47 2.85 10.37
C LEU A 693 -6.73 4.29 9.88
N SER A 694 -8.00 4.63 9.62
CA SER A 694 -8.42 5.95 9.19
C SER A 694 -8.68 6.92 10.35
N GLN A 695 -8.75 6.42 11.58
CA GLN A 695 -8.99 7.26 12.76
C GLN A 695 -7.78 8.10 13.16
N PRO A 696 -7.99 9.32 13.70
CA PRO A 696 -6.93 10.14 14.27
C PRO A 696 -6.21 9.41 15.42
N GLY A 697 -4.88 9.49 15.44
CA GLY A 697 -4.06 8.84 16.46
C GLY A 697 -3.59 7.42 16.10
N ASN A 698 -4.07 6.88 14.97
CA ASN A 698 -3.70 5.56 14.49
C ASN A 698 -2.68 5.61 13.33
N GLU A 699 -1.99 6.74 13.15
CA GLU A 699 -1.08 6.99 12.02
C GLU A 699 0.09 5.98 11.95
N ASN A 700 0.47 5.43 13.08
CA ASN A 700 1.56 4.46 13.19
C ASN A 700 1.09 2.99 13.16
N LYS A 701 -0.22 2.76 13.13
CA LYS A 701 -0.73 1.39 13.01
C LYS A 701 -0.56 0.88 11.60
N ASN A 702 -0.27 -0.41 11.48
CA ASN A 702 -0.25 -1.14 10.23
C ASN A 702 -1.45 -2.08 10.14
N TRP A 703 -1.73 -2.55 8.93
CA TRP A 703 -2.75 -3.58 8.72
C TRP A 703 -2.37 -4.88 9.45
N ASP A 704 -3.29 -5.39 10.25
CA ASP A 704 -3.09 -6.64 10.99
C ASP A 704 -3.54 -7.85 10.16
N TRP A 705 -2.61 -8.42 9.42
CA TRP A 705 -2.85 -9.58 8.56
C TRP A 705 -3.12 -10.87 9.32
N LYS A 706 -2.64 -10.99 10.56
CA LYS A 706 -2.97 -12.13 11.43
C LYS A 706 -4.43 -12.09 11.82
N SER A 707 -4.96 -10.90 12.13
CA SER A 707 -6.37 -10.70 12.41
C SER A 707 -7.23 -11.01 11.18
N SER A 708 -6.83 -10.60 9.98
CA SER A 708 -7.55 -10.93 8.74
C SER A 708 -7.58 -12.46 8.49
N ALA A 709 -6.44 -13.14 8.60
CA ALA A 709 -6.40 -14.60 8.47
C ALA A 709 -7.27 -15.31 9.51
N SER A 710 -7.22 -14.82 10.74
CA SER A 710 -8.00 -15.33 11.85
C SER A 710 -9.50 -15.13 11.61
N ALA A 711 -9.90 -13.96 11.10
CA ALA A 711 -11.29 -13.69 10.73
C ALA A 711 -11.77 -14.63 9.61
N GLY A 712 -10.95 -14.85 8.57
CA GLY A 712 -11.24 -15.79 7.50
C GLY A 712 -11.46 -17.22 8.01
N ILE A 713 -10.55 -17.72 8.85
CA ILE A 713 -10.66 -19.05 9.47
C ILE A 713 -11.89 -19.13 10.38
N THR A 714 -12.12 -18.13 11.22
CA THR A 714 -13.28 -18.07 12.12
C THR A 714 -14.59 -18.06 11.32
N GLY A 715 -14.65 -17.28 10.23
CA GLY A 715 -15.78 -17.24 9.33
C GLY A 715 -16.05 -18.57 8.62
N MET A 716 -15.00 -19.30 8.23
CA MET A 716 -15.13 -20.65 7.68
C MET A 716 -15.69 -21.65 8.70
N LEU A 717 -15.36 -21.50 9.97
CA LEU A 717 -15.79 -22.38 11.04
C LEU A 717 -17.17 -22.03 11.61
N ALA A 718 -17.67 -20.80 11.39
CA ALA A 718 -18.90 -20.30 11.99
C ALA A 718 -20.22 -20.87 11.44
N PRO A 719 -20.37 -21.20 10.13
CA PRO A 719 -21.65 -21.63 9.59
C PRO A 719 -22.23 -22.88 10.25
N GLY A 720 -23.51 -22.84 10.56
CA GLY A 720 -24.24 -23.96 11.15
C GLY A 720 -24.02 -24.19 12.63
N ARG A 721 -23.32 -23.27 13.32
CA ARG A 721 -23.05 -23.34 14.74
C ARG A 721 -23.90 -22.37 15.56
N THR A 722 -24.06 -22.65 16.82
CA THR A 722 -24.76 -21.75 17.75
C THR A 722 -23.88 -20.53 18.06
N VAL A 723 -24.51 -19.44 18.50
CA VAL A 723 -23.80 -18.21 18.94
C VAL A 723 -22.73 -18.53 19.98
N GLY A 724 -23.02 -19.44 20.94
CA GLY A 724 -22.06 -19.83 21.97
C GLY A 724 -20.83 -20.57 21.40
N GLN A 725 -21.02 -21.43 20.41
CA GLN A 725 -19.92 -22.10 19.70
C GLN A 725 -19.05 -21.11 18.94
N ASN A 726 -19.66 -20.13 18.27
CA ASN A 726 -18.95 -19.08 17.57
C ASN A 726 -18.16 -18.18 18.51
N VAL A 727 -18.70 -17.88 19.70
CA VAL A 727 -17.96 -17.19 20.78
C VAL A 727 -16.71 -17.98 21.17
N GLY A 728 -16.82 -19.30 21.38
CA GLY A 728 -15.67 -20.14 21.69
C GLY A 728 -14.61 -20.17 20.61
N ILE A 729 -15.01 -20.20 19.33
CA ILE A 729 -14.09 -20.14 18.17
C ILE A 729 -13.38 -18.80 18.13
N ALA A 730 -14.11 -17.69 18.31
CA ALA A 730 -13.54 -16.35 18.31
C ALA A 730 -12.56 -16.13 19.47
N MET A 731 -12.84 -16.65 20.67
CA MET A 731 -11.91 -16.62 21.79
C MET A 731 -10.62 -17.40 21.51
N GLY A 732 -10.72 -18.58 20.93
CA GLY A 732 -9.57 -19.39 20.53
C GLY A 732 -8.73 -18.72 19.45
N SER A 733 -9.39 -18.06 18.50
CA SER A 733 -8.76 -17.28 17.46
C SER A 733 -7.98 -16.09 18.03
N ALA A 734 -8.58 -15.33 18.97
CA ALA A 734 -7.92 -14.22 19.64
C ALA A 734 -6.72 -14.66 20.49
N PHE A 735 -6.83 -15.81 21.14
CA PHE A 735 -5.70 -16.41 21.85
C PHE A 735 -4.53 -16.72 20.90
N PHE A 736 -4.84 -17.21 19.71
CA PHE A 736 -3.83 -17.54 18.70
C PHE A 736 -3.15 -16.28 18.12
N THR A 737 -3.92 -15.19 17.87
CA THR A 737 -3.42 -13.96 17.27
C THR A 737 -2.70 -13.04 18.25
N ASP A 738 -3.27 -12.88 19.44
CA ASP A 738 -2.86 -11.88 20.44
C ASP A 738 -2.27 -12.51 21.71
N GLY A 739 -2.15 -13.86 21.76
CA GLY A 739 -1.69 -14.59 22.94
C GLY A 739 -2.70 -14.54 24.10
N PRO A 740 -2.27 -14.80 25.35
CA PRO A 740 -3.14 -14.84 26.54
C PRO A 740 -3.53 -13.43 26.99
N ASN A 741 -4.07 -12.61 26.09
CA ASN A 741 -4.53 -11.26 26.40
C ASN A 741 -6.01 -11.26 26.71
N ALA A 742 -6.37 -11.01 27.99
CA ALA A 742 -7.76 -11.02 28.44
C ALA A 742 -8.66 -10.01 27.71
N GLY A 743 -8.13 -8.84 27.31
CA GLY A 743 -8.86 -7.83 26.55
C GLY A 743 -9.17 -8.27 25.13
N ALA A 744 -8.19 -8.90 24.44
CA ALA A 744 -8.39 -9.44 23.11
C ALA A 744 -9.37 -10.61 23.11
N ILE A 745 -9.23 -11.54 24.06
CA ILE A 745 -10.10 -12.71 24.19
C ILE A 745 -11.53 -12.27 24.53
N GLY A 746 -11.69 -11.36 25.50
CA GLY A 746 -12.98 -10.79 25.88
C GLY A 746 -13.65 -9.99 24.76
N GLY A 747 -12.86 -9.20 24.01
CA GLY A 747 -13.30 -8.47 22.82
C GLY A 747 -13.81 -9.40 21.73
N ALA A 748 -13.07 -10.45 21.41
CA ALA A 748 -13.46 -11.45 20.43
C ALA A 748 -14.75 -12.19 20.83
N ALA A 749 -14.88 -12.55 22.11
CA ALA A 749 -16.10 -13.17 22.65
C ALA A 749 -17.31 -12.27 22.49
N ALA A 750 -17.20 -11.00 22.89
CA ALA A 750 -18.28 -10.02 22.80
C ALA A 750 -18.64 -9.70 21.33
N GLY A 751 -17.61 -9.60 20.47
CA GLY A 751 -17.83 -9.40 19.04
C GLY A 751 -18.59 -10.55 18.39
N ALA A 752 -18.17 -11.78 18.64
CA ALA A 752 -18.85 -12.96 18.10
C ALA A 752 -20.30 -13.10 18.63
N TRP A 753 -20.55 -12.72 19.87
CA TRP A 753 -21.89 -12.67 20.43
C TRP A 753 -22.75 -11.61 19.77
N ALA A 754 -22.24 -10.39 19.61
CA ALA A 754 -22.96 -9.28 18.98
C ALA A 754 -23.27 -9.58 17.51
N GLY A 755 -22.27 -10.10 16.75
CA GLY A 755 -22.45 -10.49 15.35
C GLY A 755 -23.42 -11.64 15.18
N GLY A 756 -23.39 -12.62 16.08
CA GLY A 756 -24.31 -13.75 16.09
C GLY A 756 -25.75 -13.32 16.36
N LEU A 757 -25.98 -12.44 17.35
CA LEU A 757 -27.31 -11.87 17.61
C LEU A 757 -27.82 -11.05 16.42
N PHE A 758 -26.97 -10.26 15.78
CA PHE A 758 -27.34 -9.50 14.60
C PHE A 758 -27.80 -10.44 13.47
N GLY A 759 -27.05 -11.50 13.18
CA GLY A 759 -27.41 -12.49 12.16
C GLY A 759 -28.72 -13.25 12.47
N GLU A 760 -29.00 -13.48 13.76
CA GLU A 760 -30.21 -14.19 14.22
C GLU A 760 -31.48 -13.32 14.18
N TYR A 761 -31.40 -12.05 14.59
CA TYR A 761 -32.57 -11.19 14.76
C TYR A 761 -32.79 -10.18 13.63
N ALA A 762 -31.74 -9.70 12.98
CA ALA A 762 -31.85 -8.69 11.92
C ALA A 762 -32.74 -9.12 10.73
N PRO A 763 -32.69 -10.36 10.24
CA PRO A 763 -33.59 -10.79 9.15
C PRO A 763 -35.07 -10.61 9.47
N GLY A 764 -35.49 -11.00 10.68
CA GLY A 764 -36.88 -10.88 11.12
C GLY A 764 -37.35 -9.43 11.21
N ILE A 765 -36.52 -8.55 11.74
CA ILE A 765 -36.84 -7.13 11.87
C ILE A 765 -36.90 -6.46 10.49
N VAL A 766 -35.91 -6.69 9.64
CA VAL A 766 -35.83 -6.04 8.33
C VAL A 766 -36.97 -6.52 7.42
N ASN A 767 -37.26 -7.83 7.42
CA ASN A 767 -38.35 -8.37 6.64
C ASN A 767 -39.72 -7.85 7.12
N SER A 768 -39.89 -7.62 8.43
CA SER A 768 -41.12 -7.04 8.99
C SER A 768 -41.31 -5.57 8.64
N VAL A 769 -40.22 -4.82 8.50
CA VAL A 769 -40.24 -3.37 8.18
C VAL A 769 -40.31 -3.13 6.68
N THR A 770 -39.59 -3.91 5.88
CA THR A 770 -39.46 -3.68 4.45
C THR A 770 -40.42 -4.50 3.59
N GLY A 771 -41.00 -5.54 4.17
CA GLY A 771 -41.86 -6.49 3.44
C GLY A 771 -41.13 -7.31 2.36
N LYS A 772 -39.80 -7.31 2.35
CA LYS A 772 -38.96 -8.00 1.37
C LYS A 772 -37.92 -8.89 2.05
N GLU A 773 -37.70 -10.06 1.49
CA GLU A 773 -36.59 -10.92 1.87
C GLU A 773 -35.28 -10.40 1.28
N ILE A 774 -34.35 -10.02 2.14
CA ILE A 774 -32.99 -9.66 1.75
C ILE A 774 -32.12 -10.94 1.80
N PRO A 775 -31.24 -11.17 0.81
CA PRO A 775 -30.36 -12.34 0.79
C PRO A 775 -29.54 -12.48 2.09
N GLY A 776 -29.48 -13.70 2.64
CA GLY A 776 -28.87 -14.00 3.93
C GLY A 776 -27.41 -13.54 4.04
N PHE A 777 -26.63 -13.54 2.93
CA PHE A 777 -25.23 -13.09 2.94
C PHE A 777 -25.06 -11.61 3.32
N VAL A 778 -26.08 -10.77 3.10
CA VAL A 778 -26.06 -9.35 3.51
C VAL A 778 -26.06 -9.25 5.03
N TYR A 779 -26.84 -10.10 5.70
CA TYR A 779 -26.85 -10.15 7.16
C TYR A 779 -25.57 -10.74 7.73
N ASP A 780 -25.01 -11.75 7.05
CA ASP A 780 -23.72 -12.34 7.44
C ASP A 780 -22.59 -11.32 7.35
N TYR A 781 -22.57 -10.50 6.30
CA TYR A 781 -21.62 -9.41 6.16
C TYR A 781 -21.75 -8.36 7.28
N TRP A 782 -22.97 -7.85 7.50
CA TRP A 782 -23.20 -6.85 8.56
C TRP A 782 -23.03 -7.42 9.95
N GLY A 783 -23.35 -8.69 10.16
CA GLY A 783 -23.04 -9.41 11.40
C GLY A 783 -21.53 -9.51 11.64
N GLY A 784 -20.77 -9.81 10.60
CA GLY A 784 -19.31 -9.81 10.63
C GLY A 784 -18.73 -8.42 10.97
N VAL A 785 -19.23 -7.37 10.31
CA VAL A 785 -18.83 -5.99 10.60
C VAL A 785 -19.16 -5.61 12.06
N ALA A 786 -20.36 -5.93 12.55
CA ALA A 786 -20.75 -5.67 13.92
C ALA A 786 -19.87 -6.43 14.93
N SER A 787 -19.49 -7.66 14.61
CA SER A 787 -18.56 -8.46 15.41
C SER A 787 -17.19 -7.81 15.52
N GLU A 788 -16.61 -7.40 14.38
CA GLU A 788 -15.28 -6.78 14.36
C GLU A 788 -15.25 -5.43 15.08
N PHE A 789 -16.27 -4.58 14.89
CA PHE A 789 -16.38 -3.30 15.61
C PHE A 789 -16.52 -3.51 17.11
N SER A 790 -17.36 -4.44 17.56
CA SER A 790 -17.54 -4.74 18.98
C SER A 790 -16.28 -5.31 19.60
N SER A 791 -15.60 -6.21 18.90
CA SER A 791 -14.33 -6.82 19.33
C SER A 791 -13.22 -5.78 19.45
N GLY A 792 -13.04 -4.94 18.44
CA GLY A 792 -12.03 -3.87 18.41
C GLY A 792 -12.27 -2.83 19.51
N PHE A 793 -13.49 -2.41 19.70
CA PHE A 793 -13.86 -1.44 20.74
C PHE A 793 -13.54 -1.94 22.15
N ILE A 794 -13.87 -3.19 22.47
CA ILE A 794 -13.59 -3.79 23.78
C ILE A 794 -12.09 -4.04 23.97
N LYS A 795 -11.39 -4.45 22.93
CA LYS A 795 -9.93 -4.60 22.95
C LYS A 795 -9.23 -3.28 23.28
N ASP A 796 -9.71 -2.18 22.70
CA ASP A 796 -9.14 -0.84 22.93
C ASP A 796 -9.50 -0.26 24.30
N LEU A 797 -10.67 -0.55 24.84
CA LEU A 797 -11.07 -0.16 26.21
C LEU A 797 -10.20 -0.78 27.30
N ASN A 798 -9.70 -1.99 27.06
CA ASN A 798 -8.86 -2.73 28.00
C ASN A 798 -7.36 -2.48 27.86
N LYS A 799 -6.93 -1.60 26.94
CA LYS A 799 -5.54 -1.14 26.90
C LYS A 799 -5.29 -0.23 28.11
N PRO A 800 -4.23 -0.46 28.92
CA PRO A 800 -3.88 0.43 30.00
C PRO A 800 -3.69 1.86 29.46
N LYS A 801 -4.42 2.83 29.98
CA LYS A 801 -4.17 4.25 29.75
C LYS A 801 -2.82 4.56 30.38
N GLY A 802 -1.76 4.59 29.58
CA GLY A 802 -0.43 4.97 30.02
C GLY A 802 0.63 3.89 29.86
N SER A 803 1.03 3.67 28.65
CA SER A 803 2.40 3.30 28.33
C SER A 803 2.87 4.16 27.16
N SER A 804 3.10 5.44 27.44
CA SER A 804 4.16 6.13 26.73
C SER A 804 5.46 5.43 27.13
N GLU A 805 5.84 4.42 26.42
CA GLU A 805 7.21 3.95 26.49
C GLU A 805 8.11 5.03 25.88
N ASP A 806 8.61 5.91 26.78
CA ASP A 806 9.91 6.51 26.64
C ASP A 806 10.93 5.38 26.42
N LYS A 807 11.17 5.02 25.19
CA LYS A 807 12.39 4.31 24.83
C LYS A 807 13.50 5.30 24.58
N LYS A 808 14.15 5.69 25.67
CA LYS A 808 15.57 5.91 25.69
C LYS A 808 16.25 4.58 25.29
N LYS A 809 16.79 4.52 24.12
CA LYS A 809 18.14 4.11 23.74
C LYS A 809 18.25 4.04 22.23
#